data_98c0ae7d8d8472327f8e92e5fda0ba7a
#
_entry.id   98c0ae7d8d8472327f8e92e5fda0ba7a
#
_cell.length_a   1.000
_cell.length_b   1.000
_cell.length_c   1.000
_cell.angle_alpha   90.00
_cell.angle_beta   90.00
_cell.angle_gamma   90.00
#
_symmetry.space_group_name_H-M   'P 1'
#
loop_
_entity.id
_entity.type
_entity.pdbx_description
1 polymer ?
#
loop_
_entity_poly.entity_id
_entity_poly.type
_entity_poly.pdbx_seq_one_letter_code
_entity_poly.pdbx_strand_id
1 'polypeptide(L)'
;MRATPALTAAVNAAAGGAPGSRILEAVRAQGMTEAAATSLLDALVAQGYLVSELRPPPHERDPLAHVLRCLRRRNLRPELLQELEEFATAVETYRTAPVGGAAVVLGRVHTLADRITASAGASAGQRSPLHVDTVVRADITLGPEVQAEARKAASVLARFATARERNHVQHHLQKISGGYAVPLPEVVCPPLPPRVASAHPALLNAYAEALREGRTEIVLDDDLLDSIAPVPSDELILEMDLFTVVASPDIESLNRGVFELHIRRPAASSAGTALSRFADALGSAGNAALRAIHDRTDRVTASGLPESVITADVTFRPLQAAAENVARATLTRSARICTNSPTTEEPARQDWLSPHDLMLFPGPDGPQIWSRSRGSRVLPRAATTLNSVATGPHSAHVLAAATGQNLGIAFDWGVLASAPWLPRVRRGRTVFSPQTWRPAADLLHEGARHPDWHQHFAQWRRQWSVPAQVMLVDGDRQIPLRLNDPVDLSILQRQAQKGAVTLTEGISPQHCWARSSLGSHTVEAVFPMVADVPDGPITGEPAVVPPERPLPPAPSLPGGGWLRALVRCPAGRQQALLRAITRGLGDQWFFTRRHNGLLDLHVPIETLRAGTWDRLLSRLSDAVAHVLPDQLDDVLTISTYSRDAGFGSPSPHPGLLEGWAVSDTQCVLAALDTEAPDAPLLSVLDLAARLTHLSGTRFLAEVEPDRKGFAPMRRRLLPLITGAAHSGGLPPSKETDRFQHLWEARAAATQAYLRRLSEPAIIARFGALMLEQHVHRLTEGDKAPALLALASAAEGAALSWHRATREVA
;
A
#
# COMPACT_ATOMS: atom_id res chain seq x y z
N MET A 1 6.64 14.40 -15.36
CA MET A 1 6.79 15.20 -16.64
C MET A 1 7.25 16.60 -16.27
N ARG A 2 8.18 17.21 -17.00
CA ARG A 2 8.66 18.57 -16.71
C ARG A 2 7.59 19.57 -17.15
N ALA A 3 7.23 20.53 -16.28
CA ALA A 3 6.29 21.60 -16.62
C ALA A 3 6.92 22.50 -17.72
N THR A 4 6.30 22.51 -18.90
CA THR A 4 6.67 23.37 -20.02
C THR A 4 5.51 24.33 -20.33
N PRO A 5 5.74 25.47 -20.97
CA PRO A 5 4.66 26.37 -21.38
C PRO A 5 3.57 25.66 -22.21
N ALA A 6 3.95 24.77 -23.11
CA ALA A 6 3.02 23.98 -23.93
C ALA A 6 2.17 23.01 -23.10
N LEU A 7 2.78 22.32 -22.11
CA LEU A 7 2.04 21.47 -21.19
C LEU A 7 1.06 22.28 -20.34
N THR A 8 1.49 23.41 -19.81
CA THR A 8 0.63 24.31 -19.02
C THR A 8 -0.53 24.84 -19.87
N ALA A 9 -0.27 25.24 -21.11
CA ALA A 9 -1.29 25.69 -22.05
C ALA A 9 -2.32 24.58 -22.35
N ALA A 10 -1.85 23.33 -22.57
CA ALA A 10 -2.74 22.18 -22.79
C ALA A 10 -3.66 21.92 -21.59
N VAL A 11 -3.11 21.87 -20.38
CA VAL A 11 -3.87 21.59 -19.17
C VAL A 11 -4.87 22.71 -18.88
N ASN A 12 -4.46 23.98 -19.00
CA ASN A 12 -5.33 25.14 -18.80
C ASN A 12 -6.47 25.20 -19.84
N ALA A 13 -6.18 24.89 -21.11
CA ALA A 13 -7.20 24.85 -22.15
C ALA A 13 -8.19 23.70 -21.95
N ALA A 14 -7.76 22.59 -21.34
CA ALA A 14 -8.59 21.44 -21.02
C ALA A 14 -9.41 21.62 -19.71
N ALA A 15 -9.09 22.59 -18.89
CA ALA A 15 -9.77 22.84 -17.61
C ALA A 15 -11.28 23.08 -17.85
N GLY A 16 -12.12 22.30 -17.17
CA GLY A 16 -13.57 22.35 -17.32
C GLY A 16 -14.11 21.62 -18.58
N GLY A 17 -13.25 20.95 -19.35
CA GLY A 17 -13.59 20.21 -20.57
C GLY A 17 -13.53 21.10 -21.82
N ALA A 18 -12.79 20.64 -22.83
CA ALA A 18 -12.66 21.34 -24.11
C ALA A 18 -12.50 20.34 -25.28
N PRO A 19 -12.93 20.72 -26.50
CA PRO A 19 -12.60 19.95 -27.68
C PRO A 19 -11.09 19.84 -27.87
N GLY A 20 -10.62 18.68 -28.34
CA GLY A 20 -9.20 18.46 -28.62
C GLY A 20 -8.59 19.51 -29.56
N SER A 21 -9.36 20.00 -30.54
CA SER A 21 -8.97 21.09 -31.45
C SER A 21 -8.58 22.36 -30.69
N ARG A 22 -9.36 22.76 -29.70
CA ARG A 22 -9.07 23.95 -28.89
C ARG A 22 -7.80 23.77 -28.04
N ILE A 23 -7.57 22.55 -27.54
CA ILE A 23 -6.33 22.24 -26.80
C ILE A 23 -5.13 22.30 -27.74
N LEU A 24 -5.25 21.73 -28.94
CA LEU A 24 -4.21 21.80 -29.97
C LEU A 24 -3.88 23.24 -30.37
N GLU A 25 -4.89 24.10 -30.55
CA GLU A 25 -4.69 25.52 -30.86
C GLU A 25 -3.90 26.23 -29.75
N ALA A 26 -4.28 25.99 -28.48
CA ALA A 26 -3.58 26.57 -27.33
C ALA A 26 -2.11 26.12 -27.24
N VAL A 27 -1.82 24.87 -27.58
CA VAL A 27 -0.45 24.32 -27.60
C VAL A 27 0.34 24.91 -28.78
N ARG A 28 -0.28 25.01 -29.94
CA ARG A 28 0.36 25.61 -31.17
C ARG A 28 0.69 27.09 -30.94
N ALA A 29 -0.12 27.82 -30.21
CA ALA A 29 0.15 29.21 -29.83
C ALA A 29 1.46 29.38 -29.01
N GLN A 30 1.99 28.27 -28.43
CA GLN A 30 3.29 28.26 -27.77
C GLN A 30 4.47 27.96 -28.74
N GLY A 31 4.25 28.02 -30.05
CA GLY A 31 5.28 27.86 -31.06
C GLY A 31 5.53 26.40 -31.50
N MET A 32 4.66 25.47 -31.16
CA MET A 32 4.77 24.06 -31.57
C MET A 32 4.18 23.84 -32.95
N THR A 33 4.80 22.92 -33.73
CA THR A 33 4.22 22.42 -34.97
C THR A 33 2.99 21.56 -34.68
N GLU A 34 2.11 21.40 -35.67
CA GLU A 34 0.89 20.60 -35.53
C GLU A 34 1.20 19.15 -35.12
N ALA A 35 2.18 18.54 -35.78
CA ALA A 35 2.60 17.17 -35.48
C ALA A 35 3.12 17.03 -34.02
N ALA A 36 3.92 18.00 -33.56
CA ALA A 36 4.43 17.99 -32.18
C ALA A 36 3.31 18.27 -31.16
N ALA A 37 2.37 19.13 -31.47
CA ALA A 37 1.21 19.41 -30.61
C ALA A 37 0.28 18.19 -30.50
N THR A 38 0.02 17.49 -31.61
CA THR A 38 -0.74 16.24 -31.61
C THR A 38 -0.04 15.16 -30.80
N SER A 39 1.26 14.97 -31.01
CA SER A 39 2.06 14.01 -30.25
C SER A 39 2.06 14.31 -28.73
N LEU A 40 2.11 15.60 -28.36
CA LEU A 40 1.98 16.00 -26.95
C LEU A 40 0.59 15.66 -26.41
N LEU A 41 -0.47 15.95 -27.17
CA LEU A 41 -1.85 15.63 -26.75
C LEU A 41 -2.03 14.12 -26.56
N ASP A 42 -1.55 13.30 -27.50
CA ASP A 42 -1.58 11.84 -27.41
C ASP A 42 -0.81 11.34 -26.18
N ALA A 43 0.37 11.90 -25.92
CA ALA A 43 1.15 11.57 -24.73
C ALA A 43 0.42 11.95 -23.43
N LEU A 44 -0.26 13.11 -23.41
CA LEU A 44 -1.03 13.55 -22.24
C LEU A 44 -2.23 12.65 -21.96
N VAL A 45 -2.90 12.16 -23.01
CA VAL A 45 -4.00 11.19 -22.89
C VAL A 45 -3.45 9.82 -22.47
N ALA A 46 -2.37 9.34 -23.08
CA ALA A 46 -1.74 8.07 -22.75
C ALA A 46 -1.23 8.03 -21.30
N GLN A 47 -0.72 9.16 -20.80
CA GLN A 47 -0.24 9.31 -19.43
C GLN A 47 -1.35 9.63 -18.41
N GLY A 48 -2.60 9.82 -18.87
CA GLY A 48 -3.74 10.10 -18.01
C GLY A 48 -3.83 11.54 -17.48
N TYR A 49 -3.04 12.49 -17.99
CA TYR A 49 -3.18 13.92 -17.66
C TYR A 49 -4.43 14.54 -18.28
N LEU A 50 -4.81 14.05 -19.43
CA LEU A 50 -6.08 14.36 -20.08
C LEU A 50 -6.89 13.08 -20.23
N VAL A 51 -8.19 13.18 -20.04
CA VAL A 51 -9.11 12.06 -20.19
C VAL A 51 -10.19 12.42 -21.21
N SER A 52 -10.36 11.56 -22.20
CA SER A 52 -11.43 11.73 -23.19
C SER A 52 -12.80 11.51 -22.55
N GLU A 53 -13.82 12.30 -22.96
CA GLU A 53 -15.21 12.05 -22.56
C GLU A 53 -15.76 10.71 -23.06
N LEU A 54 -15.14 10.11 -24.08
CA LEU A 54 -15.51 8.76 -24.55
C LEU A 54 -15.15 7.68 -23.51
N ARG A 55 -14.30 8.00 -22.57
CA ARG A 55 -13.88 7.05 -21.54
C ARG A 55 -14.89 7.07 -20.39
N PRO A 56 -15.64 5.98 -20.17
CA PRO A 56 -16.67 5.94 -19.14
C PRO A 56 -16.04 6.17 -17.73
N PRO A 57 -16.71 6.91 -16.85
CA PRO A 57 -16.26 7.01 -15.46
C PRO A 57 -16.37 5.65 -14.74
N PRO A 58 -15.59 5.40 -13.68
CA PRO A 58 -15.54 4.10 -12.99
C PRO A 58 -16.89 3.61 -12.45
N HIS A 59 -17.81 4.52 -12.16
CA HIS A 59 -19.16 4.21 -11.66
C HIS A 59 -20.22 4.10 -12.77
N GLU A 60 -19.83 4.24 -14.05
CA GLU A 60 -20.76 4.07 -15.17
C GLU A 60 -21.16 2.59 -15.28
N ARG A 61 -22.47 2.34 -15.22
CA ARG A 61 -23.02 0.97 -15.24
C ARG A 61 -22.94 0.32 -16.61
N ASP A 62 -23.20 1.09 -17.66
CA ASP A 62 -23.14 0.64 -19.04
C ASP A 62 -22.16 1.51 -19.86
N PRO A 63 -20.87 1.11 -19.91
CA PRO A 63 -19.86 1.86 -20.65
C PRO A 63 -20.10 1.91 -22.15
N LEU A 64 -20.70 0.87 -22.73
CA LEU A 64 -21.01 0.89 -24.16
C LEU A 64 -22.10 1.92 -24.45
N ALA A 65 -23.15 1.97 -23.64
CA ALA A 65 -24.18 3.01 -23.72
C ALA A 65 -23.62 4.41 -23.50
N HIS A 66 -22.62 4.57 -22.61
CA HIS A 66 -21.94 5.86 -22.41
C HIS A 66 -21.21 6.30 -23.68
N VAL A 67 -20.42 5.42 -24.28
CA VAL A 67 -19.68 5.73 -25.53
C VAL A 67 -20.65 6.07 -26.67
N LEU A 68 -21.72 5.27 -26.82
CA LEU A 68 -22.75 5.53 -27.82
C LEU A 68 -23.41 6.90 -27.63
N ARG A 69 -23.76 7.26 -26.39
CA ARG A 69 -24.32 8.60 -26.07
C ARG A 69 -23.35 9.72 -26.45
N CYS A 70 -22.05 9.59 -26.15
CA CYS A 70 -21.05 10.59 -26.46
C CYS A 70 -20.86 10.75 -27.98
N LEU A 71 -20.76 9.66 -28.73
CA LEU A 71 -20.59 9.68 -30.18
C LEU A 71 -21.81 10.30 -30.87
N ARG A 72 -23.04 9.91 -30.47
CA ARG A 72 -24.30 10.48 -30.99
C ARG A 72 -24.38 11.99 -30.72
N ARG A 73 -24.12 12.41 -29.48
CA ARG A 73 -24.19 13.82 -29.09
C ARG A 73 -23.25 14.72 -29.87
N ARG A 74 -22.06 14.19 -30.21
CA ARG A 74 -21.03 14.91 -30.94
C ARG A 74 -21.09 14.71 -32.45
N ASN A 75 -21.94 13.82 -32.96
CA ASN A 75 -22.02 13.40 -34.36
C ASN A 75 -20.63 13.00 -34.93
N LEU A 76 -19.89 12.20 -34.14
CA LEU A 76 -18.54 11.75 -34.47
C LEU A 76 -18.56 10.35 -35.05
N ARG A 77 -17.78 10.15 -36.15
CA ARG A 77 -17.50 8.84 -36.74
C ARG A 77 -18.78 7.98 -36.95
N PRO A 78 -19.70 8.39 -37.83
CA PRO A 78 -20.98 7.73 -38.01
C PRO A 78 -20.89 6.24 -38.37
N GLU A 79 -19.86 5.84 -39.12
CA GLU A 79 -19.57 4.43 -39.45
C GLU A 79 -19.24 3.62 -38.19
N LEU A 80 -18.33 4.14 -37.35
CA LEU A 80 -17.98 3.50 -36.07
C LEU A 80 -19.19 3.46 -35.11
N LEU A 81 -20.00 4.50 -35.11
CA LEU A 81 -21.23 4.53 -34.32
C LEU A 81 -22.18 3.39 -34.74
N GLN A 82 -22.38 3.18 -36.03
CA GLN A 82 -23.22 2.09 -36.57
C GLN A 82 -22.65 0.72 -36.15
N GLU A 83 -21.32 0.51 -36.28
CA GLU A 83 -20.69 -0.76 -35.87
C GLU A 83 -20.89 -1.03 -34.38
N LEU A 84 -20.74 0.00 -33.53
CA LEU A 84 -20.98 -0.12 -32.08
C LEU A 84 -22.45 -0.39 -31.75
N GLU A 85 -23.41 0.13 -32.50
CA GLU A 85 -24.84 -0.17 -32.35
C GLU A 85 -25.14 -1.61 -32.73
N GLU A 86 -24.54 -2.12 -33.83
CA GLU A 86 -24.64 -3.55 -34.20
C GLU A 86 -24.01 -4.44 -33.10
N PHE A 87 -22.89 -4.04 -32.54
CA PHE A 87 -22.24 -4.74 -31.43
C PHE A 87 -23.14 -4.76 -30.19
N ALA A 88 -23.71 -3.62 -29.80
CA ALA A 88 -24.65 -3.54 -28.67
C ALA A 88 -25.87 -4.48 -28.86
N THR A 89 -26.39 -4.55 -30.07
CA THR A 89 -27.50 -5.47 -30.42
C THR A 89 -27.08 -6.93 -30.30
N ALA A 90 -25.86 -7.27 -30.75
CA ALA A 90 -25.32 -8.62 -30.63
C ALA A 90 -25.07 -9.02 -29.17
N VAL A 91 -24.58 -8.09 -28.35
CA VAL A 91 -24.37 -8.30 -26.88
C VAL A 91 -25.72 -8.55 -26.20
N GLU A 92 -26.77 -7.79 -26.54
CA GLU A 92 -28.08 -8.00 -25.97
C GLU A 92 -28.69 -9.35 -26.40
N THR A 93 -28.46 -9.75 -27.66
CA THR A 93 -28.87 -11.08 -28.17
C THR A 93 -28.14 -12.18 -27.41
N TYR A 94 -26.85 -12.01 -27.13
CA TYR A 94 -26.08 -12.95 -26.31
C TYR A 94 -26.64 -13.04 -24.87
N ARG A 95 -26.98 -11.92 -24.27
CA ARG A 95 -27.50 -11.85 -22.89
C ARG A 95 -28.83 -12.63 -22.74
N THR A 96 -29.62 -12.67 -23.77
CA THR A 96 -30.96 -13.33 -23.78
C THR A 96 -30.94 -14.73 -24.41
N ALA A 97 -29.78 -15.15 -24.96
CA ALA A 97 -29.65 -16.45 -25.59
C ALA A 97 -29.79 -17.61 -24.57
N PRO A 98 -30.46 -18.69 -24.94
CA PRO A 98 -30.55 -19.88 -24.09
C PRO A 98 -29.16 -20.51 -23.91
N VAL A 99 -28.94 -21.17 -22.77
CA VAL A 99 -27.72 -21.92 -22.51
C VAL A 99 -27.51 -22.99 -23.59
N GLY A 100 -26.29 -23.02 -24.16
CA GLY A 100 -25.95 -23.88 -25.30
C GLY A 100 -26.19 -23.25 -26.68
N GLY A 101 -27.09 -22.27 -26.81
CA GLY A 101 -27.35 -21.53 -28.08
C GLY A 101 -26.46 -20.30 -28.28
N ALA A 102 -25.72 -19.89 -27.24
CA ALA A 102 -24.97 -18.65 -27.25
C ALA A 102 -23.68 -18.67 -28.10
N ALA A 103 -23.16 -19.85 -28.47
CA ALA A 103 -21.85 -19.97 -29.17
C ALA A 103 -21.81 -19.24 -30.51
N VAL A 104 -22.89 -19.34 -31.31
CA VAL A 104 -22.99 -18.66 -32.63
C VAL A 104 -23.04 -17.14 -32.44
N VAL A 105 -23.81 -16.68 -31.47
CA VAL A 105 -23.95 -15.25 -31.14
C VAL A 105 -22.62 -14.70 -30.63
N LEU A 106 -21.91 -15.45 -29.79
CA LEU A 106 -20.55 -15.10 -29.30
C LEU A 106 -19.58 -14.95 -30.46
N GLY A 107 -19.59 -15.87 -31.44
CA GLY A 107 -18.79 -15.76 -32.66
C GLY A 107 -19.05 -14.45 -33.40
N ARG A 108 -20.33 -14.05 -33.53
CA ARG A 108 -20.71 -12.75 -34.15
C ARG A 108 -20.18 -11.57 -33.33
N VAL A 109 -20.26 -11.61 -32.00
CA VAL A 109 -19.75 -10.57 -31.11
C VAL A 109 -18.25 -10.41 -31.31
N HIS A 110 -17.48 -11.48 -31.38
CA HIS A 110 -16.04 -11.45 -31.66
C HIS A 110 -15.75 -10.81 -33.03
N THR A 111 -16.42 -11.24 -34.09
CA THR A 111 -16.26 -10.67 -35.43
C THR A 111 -16.52 -9.15 -35.46
N LEU A 112 -17.56 -8.69 -34.79
CA LEU A 112 -17.91 -7.27 -34.66
C LEU A 112 -16.84 -6.51 -33.86
N ALA A 113 -16.36 -7.08 -32.78
CA ALA A 113 -15.31 -6.48 -31.97
C ALA A 113 -14.00 -6.31 -32.75
N ASP A 114 -13.61 -7.31 -33.54
CA ASP A 114 -12.43 -7.24 -34.41
C ASP A 114 -12.58 -6.15 -35.46
N ARG A 115 -13.75 -6.04 -36.09
CA ARG A 115 -14.06 -4.99 -37.07
C ARG A 115 -13.98 -3.59 -36.44
N ILE A 116 -14.62 -3.39 -35.29
CA ILE A 116 -14.57 -2.12 -34.53
C ILE A 116 -13.13 -1.76 -34.16
N THR A 117 -12.34 -2.74 -33.72
CA THR A 117 -10.94 -2.54 -33.36
C THR A 117 -10.13 -2.06 -34.56
N ALA A 118 -10.33 -2.68 -35.73
CA ALA A 118 -9.70 -2.28 -36.97
C ALA A 118 -10.15 -0.88 -37.44
N SER A 119 -11.47 -0.59 -37.43
CA SER A 119 -12.02 0.73 -37.77
C SER A 119 -11.53 1.84 -36.82
N ALA A 120 -11.26 1.51 -35.56
CA ALA A 120 -10.70 2.43 -34.57
C ALA A 120 -9.17 2.62 -34.72
N GLY A 121 -8.51 1.84 -35.59
CA GLY A 121 -7.05 1.89 -35.76
C GLY A 121 -6.28 1.30 -34.58
N ALA A 122 -6.92 0.43 -33.77
CA ALA A 122 -6.32 -0.21 -32.63
C ALA A 122 -5.83 -1.63 -32.98
N SER A 123 -4.88 -2.16 -32.22
CA SER A 123 -4.46 -3.56 -32.37
C SER A 123 -5.47 -4.49 -31.71
N ALA A 124 -5.89 -5.54 -32.41
CA ALA A 124 -6.72 -6.59 -31.84
C ALA A 124 -6.00 -7.26 -30.65
N GLY A 125 -6.56 -7.14 -29.47
CA GLY A 125 -6.04 -7.79 -28.28
C GLY A 125 -6.47 -9.27 -28.25
N GLN A 126 -5.66 -10.14 -27.64
CA GLN A 126 -6.01 -11.56 -27.43
C GLN A 126 -7.10 -11.76 -26.36
N ARG A 127 -7.80 -10.73 -25.94
CA ARG A 127 -8.78 -10.78 -24.85
C ARG A 127 -10.19 -10.89 -25.39
N SER A 128 -11.06 -11.61 -24.66
CA SER A 128 -12.48 -11.63 -24.97
C SER A 128 -13.06 -10.21 -24.93
N PRO A 129 -13.85 -9.81 -25.94
CA PRO A 129 -14.52 -8.51 -25.94
C PRO A 129 -15.67 -8.43 -24.93
N LEU A 130 -16.09 -9.56 -24.36
CA LEU A 130 -17.12 -9.65 -23.34
C LEU A 130 -16.56 -10.10 -22.01
N HIS A 131 -17.08 -9.50 -20.95
CA HIS A 131 -17.02 -9.98 -19.60
C HIS A 131 -18.42 -10.43 -19.18
N VAL A 132 -18.54 -11.69 -18.74
CA VAL A 132 -19.84 -12.29 -18.43
C VAL A 132 -19.93 -12.55 -16.94
N ASP A 133 -20.90 -11.90 -16.31
CA ASP A 133 -21.31 -12.17 -14.93
C ASP A 133 -22.63 -12.92 -14.91
N THR A 134 -22.76 -13.86 -13.98
CA THR A 134 -23.99 -14.64 -13.81
C THR A 134 -24.53 -14.49 -12.41
N VAL A 135 -25.85 -14.42 -12.29
CA VAL A 135 -26.56 -14.42 -11.00
C VAL A 135 -27.58 -15.54 -10.99
N VAL A 136 -27.81 -16.14 -9.84
CA VAL A 136 -28.89 -17.12 -9.66
C VAL A 136 -30.18 -16.36 -9.46
N ARG A 137 -31.13 -16.57 -10.37
CA ARG A 137 -32.49 -16.04 -10.25
C ARG A 137 -33.40 -17.10 -9.66
N ALA A 138 -33.40 -17.18 -8.34
CA ALA A 138 -34.25 -18.13 -7.62
C ALA A 138 -34.70 -17.50 -6.30
N ASP A 139 -35.90 -17.87 -5.87
CA ASP A 139 -36.42 -17.54 -4.55
C ASP A 139 -35.93 -18.59 -3.57
N ILE A 140 -34.74 -18.32 -2.99
CA ILE A 140 -34.04 -19.24 -2.11
C ILE A 140 -33.80 -18.55 -0.77
N THR A 141 -34.22 -19.19 0.32
CA THR A 141 -33.91 -18.79 1.67
C THR A 141 -33.03 -19.86 2.31
N LEU A 142 -31.81 -19.47 2.72
CA LEU A 142 -30.92 -20.34 3.48
C LEU A 142 -31.36 -20.36 4.94
N GLY A 143 -31.52 -21.57 5.47
CA GLY A 143 -32.03 -21.78 6.84
C GLY A 143 -31.09 -21.27 7.92
N PRO A 144 -31.58 -21.16 9.16
CA PRO A 144 -30.82 -20.62 10.30
C PRO A 144 -29.55 -21.40 10.61
N GLU A 145 -29.51 -22.69 10.31
CA GLU A 145 -28.34 -23.54 10.50
C GLU A 145 -27.15 -23.07 9.62
N VAL A 146 -27.42 -22.75 8.35
CA VAL A 146 -26.41 -22.23 7.44
C VAL A 146 -25.92 -20.86 7.89
N GLN A 147 -26.85 -20.00 8.31
CA GLN A 147 -26.53 -18.68 8.83
C GLN A 147 -25.67 -18.76 10.09
N ALA A 148 -26.00 -19.67 11.02
CA ALA A 148 -25.25 -19.87 12.25
C ALA A 148 -23.83 -20.37 11.95
N GLU A 149 -23.68 -21.30 10.99
CA GLU A 149 -22.36 -21.81 10.59
C GLU A 149 -21.53 -20.73 9.90
N ALA A 150 -22.13 -19.91 9.03
CA ALA A 150 -21.47 -18.79 8.39
C ALA A 150 -20.96 -17.74 9.42
N ARG A 151 -21.75 -17.46 10.49
CA ARG A 151 -21.29 -16.59 11.60
C ARG A 151 -20.08 -17.17 12.32
N LYS A 152 -20.09 -18.48 12.63
CA LYS A 152 -18.95 -19.16 13.24
C LYS A 152 -17.72 -19.09 12.34
N ALA A 153 -17.90 -19.33 11.03
CA ALA A 153 -16.82 -19.24 10.06
C ALA A 153 -16.21 -17.82 10.00
N ALA A 154 -17.07 -16.78 9.99
CA ALA A 154 -16.62 -15.40 10.00
C ALA A 154 -15.83 -15.06 11.29
N SER A 155 -16.30 -15.51 12.46
CA SER A 155 -15.61 -15.32 13.74
C SER A 155 -14.24 -15.99 13.76
N VAL A 156 -14.11 -17.18 13.17
CA VAL A 156 -12.81 -17.86 13.05
C VAL A 156 -11.89 -17.12 12.10
N LEU A 157 -12.38 -16.71 10.91
CA LEU A 157 -11.57 -15.99 9.94
C LEU A 157 -11.11 -14.62 10.46
N ALA A 158 -11.95 -13.92 11.23
CA ALA A 158 -11.57 -12.64 11.83
C ALA A 158 -10.29 -12.73 12.67
N ARG A 159 -10.00 -13.88 13.26
CA ARG A 159 -8.78 -14.12 14.05
C ARG A 159 -7.49 -14.18 13.20
N PHE A 160 -7.60 -14.44 11.89
CA PHE A 160 -6.47 -14.42 10.95
C PHE A 160 -6.24 -13.06 10.31
N ALA A 161 -7.06 -12.09 10.60
CA ALA A 161 -6.88 -10.74 10.11
C ALA A 161 -5.69 -10.04 10.77
N THR A 162 -5.08 -9.12 10.05
CA THR A 162 -3.95 -8.34 10.55
C THR A 162 -4.13 -6.86 10.25
N ALA A 163 -3.70 -5.99 11.15
CA ALA A 163 -3.65 -4.55 10.93
C ALA A 163 -2.35 -4.06 10.28
N ARG A 164 -1.58 -4.97 9.71
CA ARG A 164 -0.22 -4.70 9.22
C ARG A 164 -0.17 -3.53 8.23
N GLU A 165 -1.08 -3.49 7.25
CA GLU A 165 -1.17 -2.42 6.27
C GLU A 165 -1.53 -1.09 6.92
N ARG A 166 -2.51 -1.10 7.80
CA ARG A 166 -2.95 0.07 8.57
C ARG A 166 -1.83 0.61 9.46
N ASN A 167 -1.14 -0.27 10.18
CA ASN A 167 -0.01 0.09 11.03
C ASN A 167 1.17 0.63 10.21
N HIS A 168 1.40 0.10 9.01
CA HIS A 168 2.42 0.61 8.11
C HIS A 168 2.11 2.05 7.64
N VAL A 169 0.86 2.34 7.27
CA VAL A 169 0.43 3.70 6.93
C VAL A 169 0.53 4.62 8.15
N GLN A 170 0.11 4.17 9.33
CA GLN A 170 0.22 4.92 10.58
C GLN A 170 1.66 5.31 10.89
N HIS A 171 2.57 4.33 10.85
CA HIS A 171 3.99 4.57 11.08
C HIS A 171 4.60 5.52 10.04
N HIS A 172 4.22 5.37 8.77
CA HIS A 172 4.68 6.29 7.72
C HIS A 172 4.16 7.71 7.95
N LEU A 173 2.88 7.87 8.29
CA LEU A 173 2.31 9.17 8.63
C LEU A 173 2.99 9.81 9.83
N GLN A 174 3.29 9.06 10.88
CA GLN A 174 4.05 9.55 12.04
C GLN A 174 5.41 10.11 11.62
N LYS A 175 6.08 9.48 10.65
CA LYS A 175 7.37 9.95 10.13
C LYS A 175 7.29 11.24 9.33
N ILE A 176 6.25 11.40 8.49
CA ILE A 176 6.19 12.50 7.53
C ILE A 176 5.32 13.69 8.00
N SER A 177 4.39 13.48 8.95
CA SER A 177 3.39 14.49 9.31
C SER A 177 3.96 15.68 10.06
N GLY A 178 4.96 15.48 10.93
CA GLY A 178 5.44 16.54 11.80
C GLY A 178 4.39 17.07 12.80
N GLY A 179 3.33 16.31 13.08
CA GLY A 179 2.20 16.75 13.90
C GLY A 179 1.10 17.47 13.12
N TYR A 180 1.22 17.54 11.80
CA TYR A 180 0.23 18.15 10.91
C TYR A 180 -0.48 17.13 10.05
N ALA A 181 -1.66 17.50 9.54
CA ALA A 181 -2.34 16.71 8.52
C ALA A 181 -1.56 16.77 7.18
N VAL A 182 -1.48 15.64 6.49
CA VAL A 182 -0.76 15.50 5.22
C VAL A 182 -1.78 15.33 4.09
N PRO A 183 -1.74 16.14 3.02
CA PRO A 183 -2.62 15.93 1.87
C PRO A 183 -2.49 14.52 1.29
N LEU A 184 -3.60 13.86 0.96
CA LEU A 184 -3.60 12.51 0.40
C LEU A 184 -2.64 12.35 -0.81
N PRO A 185 -2.55 13.29 -1.77
CA PRO A 185 -1.62 13.16 -2.88
C PRO A 185 -0.13 13.18 -2.49
N GLU A 186 0.20 13.69 -1.31
CA GLU A 186 1.58 13.77 -0.80
C GLU A 186 1.97 12.53 0.03
N VAL A 187 1.00 11.70 0.41
CA VAL A 187 1.26 10.46 1.15
C VAL A 187 1.74 9.38 0.21
N VAL A 188 3.04 9.21 0.13
CA VAL A 188 3.69 8.17 -0.69
C VAL A 188 4.26 7.11 0.23
N CYS A 189 3.43 6.17 0.65
CA CYS A 189 3.88 5.05 1.46
C CYS A 189 4.84 4.15 0.67
N PRO A 190 6.00 3.79 1.25
CA PRO A 190 6.85 2.78 0.66
C PRO A 190 6.12 1.43 0.59
N PRO A 191 6.55 0.52 -0.31
CA PRO A 191 5.97 -0.82 -0.36
C PRO A 191 6.07 -1.51 0.99
N LEU A 192 5.01 -2.22 1.37
CA LEU A 192 5.05 -3.04 2.57
C LEU A 192 6.12 -4.13 2.41
N PRO A 193 7.05 -4.28 3.37
CA PRO A 193 8.07 -5.33 3.27
C PRO A 193 7.40 -6.70 3.12
N PRO A 194 7.97 -7.63 2.36
CA PRO A 194 7.41 -8.96 2.21
C PRO A 194 7.22 -9.63 3.57
N ARG A 195 6.10 -10.32 3.74
CA ARG A 195 5.88 -11.13 4.95
C ARG A 195 6.85 -12.30 4.93
N VAL A 196 7.64 -12.46 5.97
CA VAL A 196 8.41 -13.69 6.15
C VAL A 196 7.39 -14.78 6.47
N ALA A 197 7.26 -15.74 5.56
CA ALA A 197 6.37 -16.86 5.78
C ALA A 197 6.90 -17.69 6.96
N SER A 198 6.10 -17.82 8.00
CA SER A 198 6.34 -18.69 9.15
C SER A 198 5.10 -19.55 9.35
N ALA A 199 5.26 -20.75 9.87
CA ALA A 199 4.13 -21.53 10.34
C ALA A 199 4.24 -21.70 11.86
N HIS A 200 3.12 -21.60 12.54
CA HIS A 200 3.10 -21.82 13.99
C HIS A 200 3.48 -23.26 14.31
N PRO A 201 4.29 -23.55 15.34
CA PRO A 201 4.72 -24.91 15.67
C PRO A 201 3.57 -25.91 15.85
N ALA A 202 2.44 -25.48 16.43
CA ALA A 202 1.26 -26.34 16.56
C ALA A 202 0.67 -26.76 15.21
N LEU A 203 0.65 -25.85 14.21
CA LEU A 203 0.21 -26.19 12.84
C LEU A 203 1.17 -27.14 12.14
N LEU A 204 2.49 -26.95 12.32
CA LEU A 204 3.51 -27.87 11.82
C LEU A 204 3.37 -29.28 12.39
N ASN A 205 3.11 -29.38 13.71
CA ASN A 205 2.88 -30.66 14.37
C ASN A 205 1.61 -31.34 13.85
N ALA A 206 0.48 -30.60 13.76
CA ALA A 206 -0.77 -31.15 13.24
C ALA A 206 -0.63 -31.64 11.78
N TYR A 207 0.13 -30.91 10.97
CA TYR A 207 0.46 -31.32 9.59
C TYR A 207 1.33 -32.59 9.53
N ALA A 208 2.39 -32.65 10.34
CA ALA A 208 3.28 -33.81 10.43
C ALA A 208 2.55 -35.07 10.93
N GLU A 209 1.66 -34.92 11.90
CA GLU A 209 0.79 -35.99 12.37
C GLU A 209 -0.16 -36.49 11.29
N ALA A 210 -0.83 -35.58 10.58
CA ALA A 210 -1.70 -35.94 9.47
C ALA A 210 -0.96 -36.75 8.39
N LEU A 211 0.27 -36.33 8.04
CA LEU A 211 1.12 -37.07 7.13
C LEU A 211 1.47 -38.49 7.64
N ARG A 212 1.92 -38.57 8.91
CA ARG A 212 2.34 -39.87 9.51
C ARG A 212 1.19 -40.87 9.61
N GLU A 213 -0.02 -40.37 9.90
CA GLU A 213 -1.20 -41.21 10.11
C GLU A 213 -2.04 -41.40 8.83
N GLY A 214 -1.65 -40.77 7.72
CA GLY A 214 -2.40 -40.83 6.47
C GLY A 214 -3.76 -40.10 6.56
N ARG A 215 -3.93 -39.17 7.54
CA ARG A 215 -5.17 -38.37 7.67
C ARG A 215 -5.24 -37.33 6.58
N THR A 216 -6.38 -37.26 5.92
CA THR A 216 -6.63 -36.27 4.86
C THR A 216 -7.20 -34.96 5.38
N GLU A 217 -7.44 -34.86 6.68
CA GLU A 217 -8.09 -33.75 7.36
C GLU A 217 -7.40 -33.39 8.69
N ILE A 218 -7.30 -32.11 8.96
CA ILE A 218 -6.99 -31.51 10.28
C ILE A 218 -8.27 -30.86 10.81
N VAL A 219 -8.69 -31.27 11.99
CA VAL A 219 -9.78 -30.62 12.71
C VAL A 219 -9.20 -29.44 13.46
N LEU A 220 -9.72 -28.24 13.15
CA LEU A 220 -9.36 -27.00 13.82
C LEU A 220 -10.20 -26.87 15.12
N ASP A 221 -9.74 -27.53 16.18
CA ASP A 221 -10.34 -27.40 17.51
C ASP A 221 -9.97 -26.07 18.19
N ASP A 222 -10.45 -25.87 19.42
CA ASP A 222 -10.19 -24.62 20.15
C ASP A 222 -8.71 -24.47 20.50
N ASP A 223 -8.05 -25.56 20.94
CA ASP A 223 -6.65 -25.51 21.35
C ASP A 223 -5.71 -25.18 20.18
N LEU A 224 -5.92 -25.82 19.03
CA LEU A 224 -5.15 -25.51 17.83
C LEU A 224 -5.44 -24.09 17.33
N LEU A 225 -6.70 -23.67 17.30
CA LEU A 225 -7.09 -22.33 16.87
C LEU A 225 -6.52 -21.25 17.79
N ASP A 226 -6.58 -21.43 19.10
CA ASP A 226 -6.04 -20.49 20.09
C ASP A 226 -4.51 -20.40 20.00
N SER A 227 -3.87 -21.49 19.64
CA SER A 227 -2.42 -21.50 19.39
C SER A 227 -2.02 -20.72 18.16
N ILE A 228 -2.67 -20.98 16.98
CA ILE A 228 -2.25 -20.43 15.70
C ILE A 228 -2.80 -19.04 15.41
N ALA A 229 -3.94 -18.70 15.97
CA ALA A 229 -4.63 -17.42 15.80
C ALA A 229 -5.32 -17.02 17.12
N PRO A 230 -4.58 -16.56 18.12
CA PRO A 230 -5.16 -16.10 19.38
C PRO A 230 -6.14 -14.96 19.15
N VAL A 231 -7.13 -14.82 20.02
CA VAL A 231 -8.10 -13.72 19.91
C VAL A 231 -7.34 -12.40 20.07
N PRO A 232 -7.41 -11.48 19.10
CA PRO A 232 -6.74 -10.19 19.19
C PRO A 232 -7.32 -9.38 20.37
N SER A 233 -6.46 -8.76 21.17
CA SER A 233 -6.90 -7.94 22.30
C SER A 233 -7.52 -6.62 21.88
N ASP A 234 -7.07 -6.05 20.73
CA ASP A 234 -7.34 -4.65 20.39
C ASP A 234 -7.82 -4.41 18.94
N GLU A 235 -7.96 -5.46 18.11
CA GLU A 235 -8.29 -5.29 16.70
C GLU A 235 -9.45 -6.19 16.27
N LEU A 236 -10.67 -5.70 16.41
CA LEU A 236 -11.85 -6.36 15.86
C LEU A 236 -12.02 -6.00 14.39
N ILE A 237 -12.08 -7.02 13.53
CA ILE A 237 -12.67 -6.84 12.21
C ILE A 237 -14.17 -6.73 12.38
N LEU A 238 -14.68 -5.56 12.01
CA LEU A 238 -16.09 -5.24 12.22
C LEU A 238 -16.99 -5.75 11.09
N GLU A 239 -16.40 -6.13 9.96
CA GLU A 239 -17.17 -6.52 8.79
C GLU A 239 -16.36 -7.34 7.77
N MET A 240 -17.03 -8.22 7.02
CA MET A 240 -16.44 -8.95 5.90
C MET A 240 -17.49 -9.49 4.93
N ASP A 241 -17.11 -9.68 3.67
CA ASP A 241 -17.81 -10.56 2.74
C ASP A 241 -17.18 -11.95 2.78
N LEU A 242 -17.94 -12.94 3.20
CA LEU A 242 -17.53 -14.33 3.29
C LEU A 242 -17.92 -15.08 2.02
N PHE A 243 -16.96 -15.49 1.20
CA PHE A 243 -17.18 -16.20 -0.06
C PHE A 243 -17.19 -17.71 0.16
N THR A 244 -18.33 -18.34 -0.13
CA THR A 244 -18.54 -19.75 0.18
C THR A 244 -19.22 -20.51 -0.95
N VAL A 245 -19.08 -21.83 -0.93
CA VAL A 245 -20.01 -22.74 -1.59
C VAL A 245 -20.64 -23.63 -0.51
N VAL A 246 -21.95 -23.64 -0.48
CA VAL A 246 -22.71 -24.55 0.39
C VAL A 246 -22.90 -25.86 -0.38
N ALA A 247 -22.33 -26.93 0.12
CA ALA A 247 -22.43 -28.27 -0.46
C ALA A 247 -23.50 -29.08 0.27
N SER A 248 -24.53 -29.53 -0.43
CA SER A 248 -25.59 -30.38 0.11
C SER A 248 -26.20 -31.21 -1.03
N PRO A 249 -26.70 -32.42 -0.76
CA PRO A 249 -27.33 -33.25 -1.80
C PRO A 249 -28.55 -32.60 -2.47
N ASP A 250 -29.38 -31.94 -1.67
CA ASP A 250 -30.62 -31.25 -2.10
C ASP A 250 -31.02 -30.17 -1.10
N ILE A 251 -32.05 -29.40 -1.46
CA ILE A 251 -32.54 -28.32 -0.60
C ILE A 251 -33.19 -28.81 0.69
N GLU A 252 -33.77 -29.98 0.69
CA GLU A 252 -34.38 -30.56 1.90
C GLU A 252 -33.32 -30.98 2.89
N SER A 253 -32.24 -31.62 2.44
CA SER A 253 -31.07 -31.96 3.23
C SER A 253 -30.41 -30.70 3.80
N LEU A 254 -30.28 -29.66 2.99
CA LEU A 254 -29.79 -28.35 3.39
C LEU A 254 -30.61 -27.76 4.54
N ASN A 255 -31.93 -27.75 4.40
CA ASN A 255 -32.84 -27.23 5.42
C ASN A 255 -32.85 -28.07 6.71
N ARG A 256 -32.51 -29.36 6.62
CA ARG A 256 -32.29 -30.24 7.80
C ARG A 256 -30.89 -30.10 8.43
N GLY A 257 -30.06 -29.19 7.92
CA GLY A 257 -28.71 -28.93 8.42
C GLY A 257 -27.67 -29.94 7.94
N VAL A 258 -27.95 -30.72 6.88
CA VAL A 258 -27.00 -31.65 6.26
C VAL A 258 -26.28 -30.93 5.11
N PHE A 259 -25.17 -30.27 5.45
CA PHE A 259 -24.35 -29.50 4.51
C PHE A 259 -22.91 -29.36 4.98
N GLU A 260 -22.01 -29.03 4.05
CA GLU A 260 -20.69 -28.45 4.32
C GLU A 260 -20.62 -27.04 3.74
N LEU A 261 -19.95 -26.12 4.49
CA LEU A 261 -19.68 -24.77 4.07
C LEU A 261 -18.22 -24.65 3.65
N HIS A 262 -17.95 -24.52 2.36
CA HIS A 262 -16.58 -24.42 1.84
C HIS A 262 -16.19 -22.95 1.63
N ILE A 263 -15.14 -22.49 2.29
CA ILE A 263 -14.53 -21.20 2.02
C ILE A 263 -13.75 -21.31 0.71
N ARG A 264 -14.14 -20.57 -0.30
CA ARG A 264 -13.61 -20.74 -1.67
C ARG A 264 -12.50 -19.76 -2.03
N ARG A 265 -12.46 -18.62 -1.37
CA ARG A 265 -11.44 -17.59 -1.52
C ARG A 265 -11.33 -16.77 -0.24
N PRO A 266 -10.25 -15.98 -0.08
CA PRO A 266 -10.14 -15.07 1.07
C PRO A 266 -11.38 -14.21 1.21
N ALA A 267 -11.86 -14.05 2.44
CA ALA A 267 -12.92 -13.09 2.75
C ALA A 267 -12.40 -11.67 2.52
N ALA A 268 -13.25 -10.79 2.02
CA ALA A 268 -12.91 -9.36 1.92
C ALA A 268 -13.29 -8.65 3.21
N SER A 269 -12.41 -7.81 3.75
CA SER A 269 -12.64 -7.05 4.99
C SER A 269 -13.60 -5.86 4.82
N SER A 270 -14.63 -5.99 3.95
CA SER A 270 -15.65 -4.97 3.68
C SER A 270 -16.94 -5.65 3.27
N ALA A 271 -17.99 -5.53 4.08
CA ALA A 271 -19.27 -6.18 3.77
C ALA A 271 -20.04 -5.43 2.68
N GLY A 272 -20.62 -6.18 1.75
CA GLY A 272 -21.44 -5.67 0.65
C GLY A 272 -20.64 -5.34 -0.63
N THR A 273 -19.32 -5.34 -0.61
CA THR A 273 -18.50 -5.03 -1.80
C THR A 273 -18.70 -6.03 -2.93
N ALA A 274 -18.91 -7.31 -2.61
CA ALA A 274 -19.22 -8.33 -3.58
C ALA A 274 -20.60 -8.10 -4.21
N LEU A 275 -21.60 -7.75 -3.40
CA LEU A 275 -22.96 -7.48 -3.89
C LEU A 275 -23.01 -6.22 -4.76
N SER A 276 -22.19 -5.20 -4.47
CA SER A 276 -22.23 -3.91 -5.18
C SER A 276 -22.07 -4.05 -6.69
N ARG A 277 -21.30 -5.03 -7.16
CA ARG A 277 -21.14 -5.35 -8.58
C ARG A 277 -22.40 -5.98 -9.20
N PHE A 278 -23.14 -6.77 -8.44
CA PHE A 278 -24.28 -7.56 -8.91
C PHE A 278 -25.64 -6.96 -8.55
N ALA A 279 -25.68 -5.91 -7.74
CA ALA A 279 -26.91 -5.35 -7.21
C ALA A 279 -27.92 -4.98 -8.32
N ASP A 280 -27.44 -4.40 -9.41
CA ASP A 280 -28.29 -4.05 -10.55
C ASP A 280 -28.83 -5.27 -11.31
N ALA A 281 -28.02 -6.33 -11.44
CA ALA A 281 -28.45 -7.58 -12.05
C ALA A 281 -29.54 -8.29 -11.23
N LEU A 282 -29.56 -8.05 -9.91
CA LEU A 282 -30.58 -8.53 -8.97
C LEU A 282 -31.77 -7.56 -8.84
N GLY A 283 -31.74 -6.41 -9.53
CA GLY A 283 -32.83 -5.44 -9.58
C GLY A 283 -33.04 -4.66 -8.28
N SER A 284 -34.29 -4.26 -8.04
CA SER A 284 -34.64 -3.43 -6.88
C SER A 284 -34.32 -4.11 -5.52
N ALA A 285 -34.50 -5.43 -5.44
CA ALA A 285 -34.19 -6.22 -4.24
C ALA A 285 -32.68 -6.21 -3.94
N GLY A 286 -31.83 -6.39 -4.95
CA GLY A 286 -30.39 -6.31 -4.81
C GLY A 286 -29.92 -4.94 -4.34
N ASN A 287 -30.46 -3.87 -4.92
CA ASN A 287 -30.16 -2.50 -4.54
C ASN A 287 -30.65 -2.15 -3.11
N ALA A 288 -31.80 -2.68 -2.69
CA ALA A 288 -32.31 -2.49 -1.33
C ALA A 288 -31.44 -3.24 -0.31
N ALA A 289 -31.06 -4.48 -0.62
CA ALA A 289 -30.18 -5.27 0.23
C ALA A 289 -28.82 -4.61 0.40
N LEU A 290 -28.21 -4.10 -0.68
CA LEU A 290 -26.94 -3.40 -0.63
C LEU A 290 -27.00 -2.16 0.27
N ARG A 291 -28.05 -1.34 0.14
CA ARG A 291 -28.26 -0.19 1.03
C ARG A 291 -28.38 -0.61 2.49
N ALA A 292 -29.17 -1.64 2.79
CA ALA A 292 -29.34 -2.12 4.17
C ALA A 292 -28.02 -2.62 4.79
N ILE A 293 -27.18 -3.30 3.99
CA ILE A 293 -25.84 -3.73 4.43
C ILE A 293 -24.97 -2.50 4.72
N HIS A 294 -24.91 -1.55 3.79
CA HIS A 294 -24.09 -0.35 3.95
C HIS A 294 -24.55 0.52 5.12
N ASP A 295 -25.84 0.71 5.31
CA ASP A 295 -26.39 1.43 6.46
C ASP A 295 -26.01 0.75 7.78
N ARG A 296 -25.98 -0.58 7.83
CA ARG A 296 -25.55 -1.31 9.04
C ARG A 296 -24.06 -1.20 9.26
N THR A 297 -23.24 -1.38 8.22
CA THR A 297 -21.77 -1.26 8.33
C THR A 297 -21.36 0.15 8.73
N ASP A 298 -22.00 1.17 8.19
CA ASP A 298 -21.70 2.57 8.49
C ASP A 298 -22.05 2.90 9.95
N ARG A 299 -23.18 2.44 10.46
CA ARG A 299 -23.52 2.60 11.89
C ARG A 299 -22.48 1.94 12.81
N VAL A 300 -22.08 0.72 12.51
CA VAL A 300 -21.08 0.00 13.33
C VAL A 300 -19.73 0.69 13.28
N THR A 301 -19.27 1.10 12.08
CA THR A 301 -17.96 1.74 11.90
C THR A 301 -17.92 3.16 12.46
N ALA A 302 -19.03 3.88 12.42
CA ALA A 302 -19.16 5.23 12.98
C ALA A 302 -19.48 5.24 14.47
N SER A 303 -19.71 4.08 15.08
CA SER A 303 -20.00 3.98 16.53
C SER A 303 -18.86 4.60 17.35
N GLY A 304 -19.21 5.47 18.29
CA GLY A 304 -18.26 6.21 19.10
C GLY A 304 -17.59 7.42 18.39
N LEU A 305 -17.94 7.71 17.14
CA LEU A 305 -17.47 8.90 16.42
C LEU A 305 -18.50 10.03 16.42
N PRO A 306 -18.09 11.29 16.17
CA PRO A 306 -19.00 12.41 16.07
C PRO A 306 -20.04 12.26 14.97
N GLU A 307 -21.23 12.85 15.14
CA GLU A 307 -22.34 12.82 14.15
C GLU A 307 -21.94 13.44 12.79
N SER A 308 -20.94 14.32 12.77
CA SER A 308 -20.43 14.98 11.56
C SER A 308 -19.57 14.10 10.66
N VAL A 309 -19.37 12.82 11.01
CA VAL A 309 -18.57 11.87 10.21
C VAL A 309 -19.24 11.59 8.87
N ILE A 310 -18.43 11.66 7.79
CA ILE A 310 -18.88 11.43 6.42
C ILE A 310 -18.46 10.02 6.00
N THR A 311 -19.40 9.14 5.68
CA THR A 311 -19.09 7.86 5.00
C THR A 311 -19.12 8.07 3.50
N ALA A 312 -18.08 7.58 2.79
CA ALA A 312 -17.92 7.83 1.36
C ALA A 312 -17.54 6.55 0.60
N ASP A 313 -18.25 6.27 -0.49
CA ASP A 313 -17.88 5.20 -1.43
C ASP A 313 -16.59 5.58 -2.17
N VAL A 314 -15.58 4.72 -2.11
CA VAL A 314 -14.32 4.89 -2.84
C VAL A 314 -14.33 4.09 -4.12
N THR A 315 -14.17 4.78 -5.23
CA THR A 315 -13.97 4.19 -6.54
C THR A 315 -12.63 4.61 -7.11
N PHE A 316 -12.07 3.75 -7.95
CA PHE A 316 -10.87 4.08 -8.71
C PHE A 316 -10.92 3.39 -10.06
N ARG A 317 -10.17 3.95 -10.97
CA ARG A 317 -9.92 3.31 -12.23
C ARG A 317 -8.73 2.38 -12.09
N PRO A 318 -8.88 1.08 -12.40
CA PRO A 318 -7.76 0.16 -12.39
C PRO A 318 -6.67 0.58 -13.37
N LEU A 319 -5.41 0.36 -12.98
CA LEU A 319 -4.27 0.59 -13.85
C LEU A 319 -4.23 -0.40 -15.03
N GLN A 320 -4.87 -1.55 -14.85
CA GLN A 320 -5.01 -2.58 -15.88
C GLN A 320 -6.40 -2.52 -16.50
N ALA A 321 -6.48 -2.27 -17.80
CA ALA A 321 -7.75 -2.19 -18.52
C ALA A 321 -8.63 -3.45 -18.37
N ALA A 322 -8.02 -4.63 -18.21
CA ALA A 322 -8.74 -5.89 -17.98
C ALA A 322 -9.60 -5.89 -16.70
N ALA A 323 -9.22 -5.09 -15.70
CA ALA A 323 -9.93 -4.99 -14.43
C ALA A 323 -11.04 -3.92 -14.43
N GLU A 324 -11.17 -3.10 -15.48
CA GLU A 324 -12.17 -2.01 -15.52
C GLU A 324 -13.60 -2.52 -15.39
N ASN A 325 -13.95 -3.68 -15.94
CA ASN A 325 -15.28 -4.27 -15.81
C ASN A 325 -15.57 -4.74 -14.38
N VAL A 326 -14.54 -5.20 -13.66
CA VAL A 326 -14.66 -5.67 -12.28
C VAL A 326 -14.69 -4.50 -11.28
N ALA A 327 -14.19 -3.34 -11.69
CA ALA A 327 -14.19 -2.12 -10.86
C ALA A 327 -15.56 -1.47 -10.72
N ARG A 328 -16.54 -1.89 -11.52
CA ARG A 328 -17.88 -1.31 -11.48
C ARG A 328 -18.62 -1.71 -10.24
N ALA A 329 -19.27 -0.73 -9.64
CA ALA A 329 -20.02 -0.93 -8.42
C ALA A 329 -21.21 0.01 -8.35
N THR A 330 -22.28 -0.46 -7.76
CA THR A 330 -23.42 0.37 -7.37
C THR A 330 -23.02 1.14 -6.11
N LEU A 331 -23.01 2.47 -6.20
CA LEU A 331 -22.71 3.37 -5.10
C LEU A 331 -23.98 3.71 -4.35
N THR A 332 -23.95 3.60 -3.03
CA THR A 332 -25.15 3.81 -2.20
C THR A 332 -24.96 4.90 -1.15
N ARG A 333 -23.72 5.24 -0.78
CA ARG A 333 -23.43 6.28 0.20
C ARG A 333 -23.60 7.67 -0.37
N SER A 334 -23.89 8.62 0.51
CA SER A 334 -24.14 10.01 0.13
C SER A 334 -22.91 10.73 -0.39
N ALA A 335 -21.72 10.37 0.10
CA ALA A 335 -20.46 10.92 -0.37
C ALA A 335 -19.68 9.91 -1.21
N ARG A 336 -18.83 10.41 -2.11
CA ARG A 336 -18.08 9.62 -3.08
C ARG A 336 -16.67 10.17 -3.25
N ILE A 337 -15.70 9.28 -3.38
CA ILE A 337 -14.30 9.58 -3.66
C ILE A 337 -13.90 8.83 -4.93
N CYS A 338 -13.39 9.54 -5.93
CA CYS A 338 -12.77 8.94 -7.10
C CYS A 338 -11.31 9.35 -7.18
N THR A 339 -10.37 8.38 -7.10
CA THR A 339 -8.96 8.72 -6.85
C THR A 339 -8.15 9.05 -8.10
N ASN A 340 -8.56 8.63 -9.29
CA ASN A 340 -7.77 8.80 -10.52
C ASN A 340 -8.61 8.93 -11.80
N SER A 341 -9.84 9.39 -11.67
CA SER A 341 -10.65 9.73 -12.83
C SER A 341 -11.30 11.08 -12.58
N PRO A 342 -11.26 12.01 -13.54
CA PRO A 342 -12.02 13.22 -13.44
C PRO A 342 -13.51 12.84 -13.39
N THR A 343 -14.22 13.49 -12.50
CA THR A 343 -15.67 13.43 -12.50
C THR A 343 -16.15 14.31 -13.64
N THR A 344 -16.63 13.71 -14.73
CA THR A 344 -17.19 14.45 -15.89
C THR A 344 -18.55 15.07 -15.57
N GLU A 345 -19.14 14.70 -14.46
CA GLU A 345 -20.35 15.29 -13.94
C GLU A 345 -19.97 16.48 -13.05
N GLU A 346 -20.64 17.58 -13.24
CA GLU A 346 -20.43 18.90 -12.68
C GLU A 346 -19.77 18.94 -11.29
N PRO A 347 -18.77 19.83 -11.08
CA PRO A 347 -18.19 20.12 -9.74
C PRO A 347 -19.23 20.58 -8.70
N ALA A 348 -20.47 20.84 -9.11
CA ALA A 348 -21.56 21.33 -8.30
C ALA A 348 -22.29 20.24 -7.49
N ARG A 349 -22.03 18.93 -7.70
CA ARG A 349 -22.61 17.90 -6.83
C ARG A 349 -21.89 17.89 -5.50
N GLN A 350 -22.59 18.32 -4.47
CA GLN A 350 -22.11 18.36 -3.07
C GLN A 350 -21.70 17.01 -2.50
N ASP A 351 -21.90 15.92 -3.23
CA ASP A 351 -21.62 14.54 -2.80
C ASP A 351 -20.23 14.03 -3.19
N TRP A 352 -19.46 14.75 -4.02
CA TRP A 352 -18.10 14.36 -4.40
C TRP A 352 -17.04 14.99 -3.50
N LEU A 353 -16.15 14.14 -2.98
CA LEU A 353 -14.94 14.56 -2.26
C LEU A 353 -13.72 14.39 -3.17
N SER A 354 -13.05 15.50 -3.47
CA SER A 354 -11.81 15.46 -4.24
C SER A 354 -10.69 14.81 -3.44
N PRO A 355 -9.85 13.94 -4.04
CA PRO A 355 -8.64 13.45 -3.37
C PRO A 355 -7.72 14.57 -2.87
N HIS A 356 -7.73 15.75 -3.52
CA HIS A 356 -6.97 16.92 -3.08
C HIS A 356 -7.57 17.63 -1.85
N ASP A 357 -8.83 17.36 -1.54
CA ASP A 357 -9.50 17.84 -0.33
C ASP A 357 -9.25 16.95 0.89
N LEU A 358 -8.74 15.72 0.65
CA LEU A 358 -8.53 14.76 1.71
C LEU A 358 -7.15 14.91 2.35
N MET A 359 -7.15 14.91 3.68
CA MET A 359 -5.98 15.00 4.53
C MET A 359 -5.87 13.76 5.40
N LEU A 360 -4.66 13.24 5.60
CA LEU A 360 -4.38 12.13 6.51
C LEU A 360 -3.61 12.62 7.73
N PHE A 361 -3.99 12.08 8.87
CA PHE A 361 -3.38 12.39 10.16
C PHE A 361 -3.15 11.11 10.97
N PRO A 362 -2.00 10.94 11.67
CA PRO A 362 -1.75 9.82 12.56
C PRO A 362 -2.50 10.02 13.89
N GLY A 363 -3.73 9.51 13.96
CA GLY A 363 -4.54 9.56 15.18
C GLY A 363 -4.11 8.52 16.24
N PRO A 364 -4.67 8.58 17.46
CA PRO A 364 -4.33 7.64 18.54
C PRO A 364 -4.71 6.19 18.20
N ASP A 365 -5.83 5.99 17.51
CA ASP A 365 -6.34 4.67 17.16
C ASP A 365 -6.02 4.26 15.71
N GLY A 366 -5.06 4.91 15.08
CA GLY A 366 -4.65 4.68 13.70
C GLY A 366 -4.88 5.88 12.77
N PRO A 367 -4.62 5.70 11.46
CA PRO A 367 -4.75 6.78 10.50
C PRO A 367 -6.17 7.36 10.47
N GLN A 368 -6.28 8.68 10.49
CA GLN A 368 -7.53 9.41 10.34
C GLN A 368 -7.54 10.15 9.01
N ILE A 369 -8.70 10.20 8.36
CA ILE A 369 -8.89 10.89 7.09
C ILE A 369 -9.90 12.00 7.29
N TRP A 370 -9.60 13.18 6.77
CA TRP A 370 -10.37 14.40 6.95
C TRP A 370 -10.63 15.09 5.62
N SER A 371 -11.80 15.67 5.44
CA SER A 371 -12.08 16.63 4.37
C SER A 371 -11.76 18.03 4.86
N ARG A 372 -10.84 18.70 4.16
CA ARG A 372 -10.45 20.08 4.45
C ARG A 372 -11.63 21.04 4.29
N SER A 373 -12.33 20.94 3.17
CA SER A 373 -13.43 21.84 2.82
C SER A 373 -14.64 21.67 3.74
N ARG A 374 -14.84 20.45 4.28
CA ARG A 374 -15.98 20.15 5.14
C ARG A 374 -15.65 20.19 6.64
N GLY A 375 -14.36 20.25 7.00
CA GLY A 375 -13.92 20.22 8.39
C GLY A 375 -14.39 18.98 9.14
N SER A 376 -14.59 17.85 8.42
CA SER A 376 -15.20 16.65 8.97
C SER A 376 -14.32 15.43 8.72
N ARG A 377 -14.36 14.47 9.65
CA ARG A 377 -13.72 13.18 9.48
C ARG A 377 -14.45 12.41 8.37
N VAL A 378 -13.68 11.72 7.53
CA VAL A 378 -14.19 10.90 6.43
C VAL A 378 -13.85 9.45 6.72
N LEU A 379 -14.82 8.56 6.53
CA LEU A 379 -14.67 7.12 6.52
C LEU A 379 -14.79 6.61 5.08
N PRO A 380 -13.69 6.50 4.35
CA PRO A 380 -13.69 5.91 3.02
C PRO A 380 -14.08 4.44 3.09
N ARG A 381 -14.94 4.02 2.17
CA ARG A 381 -15.46 2.65 2.10
C ARG A 381 -15.21 2.10 0.71
N ALA A 382 -14.53 0.97 0.61
CA ALA A 382 -14.30 0.33 -0.67
C ALA A 382 -15.63 -0.05 -1.33
N ALA A 383 -15.82 0.39 -2.58
CA ALA A 383 -17.02 0.04 -3.34
C ALA A 383 -16.86 -1.25 -4.14
N THR A 384 -15.65 -1.78 -4.28
CA THR A 384 -15.32 -2.98 -5.05
C THR A 384 -14.41 -3.93 -4.29
N THR A 385 -14.41 -5.21 -4.69
CA THR A 385 -13.50 -6.24 -4.16
C THR A 385 -12.11 -6.23 -4.82
N LEU A 386 -11.83 -5.29 -5.72
CA LEU A 386 -10.55 -5.20 -6.39
C LEU A 386 -9.42 -4.91 -5.39
N ASN A 387 -8.34 -5.66 -5.52
CA ASN A 387 -7.14 -5.41 -4.75
C ASN A 387 -6.49 -4.09 -5.21
N SER A 388 -6.62 -3.04 -4.39
CA SER A 388 -6.09 -1.71 -4.67
C SER A 388 -4.55 -1.68 -4.78
N VAL A 389 -3.84 -2.61 -4.13
CA VAL A 389 -2.38 -2.74 -4.23
C VAL A 389 -1.95 -3.19 -5.62
N ALA A 390 -2.66 -4.21 -6.17
CA ALA A 390 -2.30 -4.80 -7.45
C ALA A 390 -2.86 -4.03 -8.65
N THR A 391 -4.01 -3.36 -8.50
CA THR A 391 -4.76 -2.80 -9.62
C THR A 391 -5.08 -1.32 -9.51
N GLY A 392 -4.97 -0.73 -8.31
CA GLY A 392 -5.37 0.64 -8.04
C GLY A 392 -4.23 1.66 -8.14
N PRO A 393 -4.56 2.94 -8.22
CA PRO A 393 -3.59 4.02 -8.01
C PRO A 393 -3.16 4.06 -6.55
N HIS A 394 -1.99 4.64 -6.31
CA HIS A 394 -1.40 4.71 -4.97
C HIS A 394 -2.34 5.33 -3.92
N SER A 395 -3.06 6.39 -4.27
CA SER A 395 -4.04 7.02 -3.37
C SER A 395 -5.18 6.09 -2.96
N ALA A 396 -5.69 5.24 -3.86
CA ALA A 396 -6.70 4.24 -3.52
C ALA A 396 -6.14 3.18 -2.55
N HIS A 397 -4.88 2.76 -2.77
CA HIS A 397 -4.20 1.85 -1.85
C HIS A 397 -4.04 2.48 -0.46
N VAL A 398 -3.58 3.72 -0.37
CA VAL A 398 -3.41 4.43 0.90
C VAL A 398 -4.73 4.54 1.65
N LEU A 399 -5.83 4.89 0.97
CA LEU A 399 -7.16 4.96 1.59
C LEU A 399 -7.63 3.61 2.13
N ALA A 400 -7.49 2.55 1.33
CA ALA A 400 -7.88 1.20 1.74
C ALA A 400 -7.03 0.69 2.92
N ALA A 401 -5.71 0.88 2.87
CA ALA A 401 -4.80 0.47 3.93
C ALA A 401 -5.04 1.26 5.23
N ALA A 402 -5.25 2.58 5.13
CA ALA A 402 -5.54 3.44 6.29
C ALA A 402 -6.83 3.03 7.03
N THR A 403 -7.80 2.49 6.30
CA THR A 403 -9.09 2.05 6.87
C THR A 403 -9.16 0.55 7.15
N GLY A 404 -8.10 -0.20 6.83
CA GLY A 404 -8.07 -1.66 6.98
C GLY A 404 -9.03 -2.40 6.04
N GLN A 405 -9.36 -1.80 4.89
CA GLN A 405 -10.28 -2.37 3.91
C GLN A 405 -9.56 -3.05 2.74
N ASN A 406 -10.28 -3.89 2.00
CA ASN A 406 -9.77 -4.69 0.89
C ASN A 406 -8.63 -5.65 1.27
N LEU A 407 -8.58 -6.06 2.52
CA LEU A 407 -7.68 -7.11 2.98
C LEU A 407 -8.30 -8.47 2.70
N GLY A 408 -7.51 -9.38 2.15
CA GLY A 408 -7.89 -10.78 2.03
C GLY A 408 -7.68 -11.51 3.35
N ILE A 409 -8.73 -12.08 3.91
CA ILE A 409 -8.67 -12.82 5.17
C ILE A 409 -8.89 -14.30 4.88
N ALA A 410 -7.91 -15.14 5.19
CA ALA A 410 -7.98 -16.57 4.95
C ALA A 410 -7.19 -17.34 6.00
N PHE A 411 -7.44 -18.65 6.08
CA PHE A 411 -6.59 -19.56 6.82
C PHE A 411 -5.16 -19.51 6.25
N ASP A 412 -4.17 -19.31 7.11
CA ASP A 412 -2.78 -19.13 6.70
C ASP A 412 -1.93 -20.37 7.02
N TRP A 413 -1.50 -21.06 5.99
CA TRP A 413 -0.58 -22.21 6.10
C TRP A 413 0.89 -21.77 6.37
N GLY A 414 1.20 -20.48 6.26
CA GLY A 414 2.57 -19.99 6.38
C GLY A 414 3.52 -20.65 5.38
N VAL A 415 4.67 -21.16 5.86
CA VAL A 415 5.67 -21.86 5.01
C VAL A 415 5.14 -23.15 4.39
N LEU A 416 4.12 -23.77 4.97
CA LEU A 416 3.49 -24.98 4.42
C LEU A 416 2.69 -24.68 3.15
N ALA A 417 2.36 -23.44 2.84
CA ALA A 417 1.58 -23.09 1.65
C ALA A 417 2.18 -23.61 0.34
N SER A 418 3.47 -23.88 0.28
CA SER A 418 4.17 -24.46 -0.87
C SER A 418 4.34 -25.99 -0.81
N ALA A 419 3.84 -26.65 0.25
CA ALA A 419 3.98 -28.10 0.37
C ALA A 419 3.31 -28.85 -0.80
N PRO A 420 3.83 -30.02 -1.22
CA PRO A 420 3.30 -30.78 -2.35
C PRO A 420 1.88 -31.31 -2.09
N TRP A 421 1.52 -31.46 -0.83
CA TRP A 421 0.21 -31.84 -0.38
C TRP A 421 -0.17 -31.12 0.90
N LEU A 422 -1.43 -30.72 1.02
CA LEU A 422 -2.01 -30.13 2.24
C LEU A 422 -3.32 -30.86 2.55
N PRO A 423 -3.54 -31.28 3.81
CA PRO A 423 -4.82 -31.82 4.23
C PRO A 423 -5.91 -30.76 4.23
N ARG A 424 -7.17 -31.18 4.24
CA ARG A 424 -8.31 -30.31 4.48
C ARG A 424 -8.23 -29.74 5.91
N VAL A 425 -8.54 -28.48 6.09
CA VAL A 425 -8.73 -27.90 7.45
C VAL A 425 -10.19 -27.61 7.66
N ARG A 426 -10.77 -28.25 8.66
CA ARG A 426 -12.21 -28.17 8.96
C ARG A 426 -12.45 -27.82 10.44
N ARG A 427 -13.52 -27.03 10.67
CA ARG A 427 -14.11 -26.83 11.99
C ARG A 427 -15.63 -26.90 11.86
N GLY A 428 -16.27 -27.75 12.63
CA GLY A 428 -17.70 -28.00 12.51
C GLY A 428 -18.06 -28.45 11.09
N ARG A 429 -18.96 -27.76 10.42
CA ARG A 429 -19.36 -28.01 9.02
C ARG A 429 -18.54 -27.15 8.03
N THR A 430 -17.65 -26.29 8.51
CA THR A 430 -16.92 -25.36 7.66
C THR A 430 -15.54 -25.90 7.28
N VAL A 431 -15.26 -25.91 6.00
CA VAL A 431 -13.95 -26.18 5.41
C VAL A 431 -13.24 -24.86 5.15
N PHE A 432 -12.22 -24.54 5.93
CA PHE A 432 -11.45 -23.29 5.84
C PHE A 432 -10.33 -23.35 4.78
N SER A 433 -9.75 -24.55 4.59
CA SER A 433 -8.77 -24.80 3.55
C SER A 433 -9.08 -26.15 2.91
N PRO A 434 -9.26 -26.21 1.59
CA PRO A 434 -9.49 -27.48 0.90
C PRO A 434 -8.22 -28.31 0.89
N GLN A 435 -8.39 -29.64 0.80
CA GLN A 435 -7.27 -30.53 0.49
C GLN A 435 -6.63 -30.08 -0.82
N THR A 436 -5.28 -30.01 -0.83
CA THR A 436 -4.56 -29.40 -1.94
C THR A 436 -3.40 -30.28 -2.39
N TRP A 437 -3.18 -30.39 -3.69
CA TRP A 437 -2.08 -31.15 -4.30
C TRP A 437 -1.33 -30.27 -5.29
N ARG A 438 -0.01 -30.43 -5.31
CA ARG A 438 0.87 -29.79 -6.28
C ARG A 438 1.69 -30.87 -6.96
N PRO A 439 1.56 -31.06 -8.26
CA PRO A 439 2.37 -32.04 -9.00
C PRO A 439 3.87 -31.78 -8.83
N ALA A 440 4.64 -32.86 -8.83
CA ALA A 440 6.09 -32.79 -8.77
C ALA A 440 6.68 -32.10 -10.02
N ALA A 441 7.91 -31.58 -9.88
CA ALA A 441 8.54 -30.76 -10.92
C ALA A 441 8.71 -31.53 -12.27
N ASP A 442 8.88 -32.83 -12.21
CA ASP A 442 8.99 -33.72 -13.37
C ASP A 442 7.68 -33.85 -14.18
N LEU A 443 6.55 -33.45 -13.61
CA LEU A 443 5.25 -33.38 -14.29
C LEU A 443 4.92 -31.99 -14.86
N LEU A 444 5.79 -31.00 -14.66
CA LEU A 444 5.60 -29.61 -15.07
C LEU A 444 6.58 -29.21 -16.18
N HIS A 445 6.31 -28.09 -16.86
CA HIS A 445 7.14 -27.54 -17.93
C HIS A 445 7.51 -28.58 -19.01
N GLU A 446 8.79 -28.90 -19.15
CA GLU A 446 9.28 -29.88 -20.12
C GLU A 446 8.77 -31.30 -19.80
N GLY A 447 8.64 -31.67 -18.54
CA GLY A 447 8.04 -32.92 -18.13
C GLY A 447 6.60 -33.10 -18.63
N ALA A 448 5.83 -32.01 -18.65
CA ALA A 448 4.46 -32.03 -19.18
C ALA A 448 4.37 -32.18 -20.70
N ARG A 449 5.49 -32.09 -21.42
CA ARG A 449 5.61 -32.36 -22.87
C ARG A 449 6.06 -33.79 -23.18
N HIS A 450 6.45 -34.54 -22.15
CA HIS A 450 6.90 -35.93 -22.33
C HIS A 450 5.75 -36.81 -22.86
N PRO A 451 6.00 -37.73 -23.84
CA PRO A 451 4.95 -38.61 -24.38
C PRO A 451 4.25 -39.44 -23.31
N ASP A 452 4.97 -39.88 -22.29
CA ASP A 452 4.43 -40.71 -21.20
C ASP A 452 3.86 -39.91 -20.02
N TRP A 453 3.64 -38.61 -20.20
CA TRP A 453 3.13 -37.72 -19.12
C TRP A 453 1.88 -38.28 -18.45
N HIS A 454 0.93 -38.80 -19.24
CA HIS A 454 -0.30 -39.40 -18.71
C HIS A 454 -0.05 -40.54 -17.75
N GLN A 455 0.96 -41.39 -18.05
CA GLN A 455 1.34 -42.51 -17.20
C GLN A 455 2.00 -42.02 -15.90
N HIS A 456 2.93 -41.09 -16.00
CA HIS A 456 3.60 -40.46 -14.85
C HIS A 456 2.60 -39.74 -13.96
N PHE A 457 1.68 -38.97 -14.56
CA PHE A 457 0.62 -38.31 -13.83
C PHE A 457 -0.34 -39.28 -13.14
N ALA A 458 -0.72 -40.38 -13.78
CA ALA A 458 -1.54 -41.41 -13.17
C ALA A 458 -0.83 -42.13 -12.00
N GLN A 459 0.50 -42.30 -12.08
CA GLN A 459 1.31 -42.84 -10.97
C GLN A 459 1.34 -41.85 -9.81
N TRP A 460 1.65 -40.59 -10.07
CA TRP A 460 1.65 -39.52 -9.06
C TRP A 460 0.28 -39.37 -8.39
N ARG A 461 -0.80 -39.41 -9.18
CA ARG A 461 -2.17 -39.36 -8.70
C ARG A 461 -2.49 -40.49 -7.70
N ARG A 462 -2.06 -41.72 -7.99
CA ARG A 462 -2.22 -42.87 -7.06
C ARG A 462 -1.41 -42.67 -5.78
N GLN A 463 -0.16 -42.26 -5.92
CA GLN A 463 0.72 -41.99 -4.78
C GLN A 463 0.15 -40.98 -3.78
N TRP A 464 -0.45 -39.90 -4.28
CA TRP A 464 -0.99 -38.84 -3.48
C TRP A 464 -2.48 -38.92 -3.23
N SER A 465 -3.11 -40.02 -3.63
CA SER A 465 -4.57 -40.27 -3.48
C SER A 465 -5.42 -39.10 -4.03
N VAL A 466 -5.02 -38.55 -5.18
CA VAL A 466 -5.76 -37.47 -5.81
C VAL A 466 -7.08 -37.96 -6.38
N PRO A 467 -8.24 -37.39 -5.99
CA PRO A 467 -9.56 -37.88 -6.41
C PRO A 467 -9.82 -37.69 -7.91
N ALA A 468 -10.86 -38.34 -8.41
CA ALA A 468 -11.25 -38.18 -9.81
C ALA A 468 -11.78 -36.77 -10.16
N GLN A 469 -12.31 -36.07 -9.19
CA GLN A 469 -12.87 -34.73 -9.36
C GLN A 469 -12.03 -33.76 -8.53
N VAL A 470 -11.47 -32.77 -9.21
CA VAL A 470 -10.63 -31.72 -8.59
C VAL A 470 -10.98 -30.37 -9.19
N MET A 471 -10.51 -29.33 -8.53
CA MET A 471 -10.49 -27.97 -9.07
C MET A 471 -9.05 -27.62 -9.44
N LEU A 472 -8.81 -27.25 -10.67
CA LEU A 472 -7.57 -26.59 -11.08
C LEU A 472 -7.66 -25.11 -10.69
N VAL A 473 -6.70 -24.65 -9.88
CA VAL A 473 -6.62 -23.29 -9.39
C VAL A 473 -5.52 -22.53 -10.14
N ASP A 474 -5.90 -21.42 -10.78
CA ASP A 474 -5.00 -20.52 -11.50
C ASP A 474 -5.32 -19.07 -11.11
N GLY A 475 -4.68 -18.56 -10.07
CA GLY A 475 -5.04 -17.30 -9.44
C GLY A 475 -6.47 -17.33 -8.93
N ASP A 476 -7.31 -16.39 -9.41
CA ASP A 476 -8.73 -16.33 -9.05
C ASP A 476 -9.61 -17.32 -9.82
N ARG A 477 -9.05 -17.99 -10.82
CA ARG A 477 -9.78 -18.92 -11.66
C ARG A 477 -9.79 -20.31 -11.05
N GLN A 478 -10.98 -20.92 -11.04
CA GLN A 478 -11.17 -22.30 -10.59
C GLN A 478 -11.89 -23.06 -11.68
N ILE A 479 -11.23 -24.11 -12.19
CA ILE A 479 -11.76 -24.92 -13.30
C ILE A 479 -12.02 -26.32 -12.76
N PRO A 480 -13.27 -26.82 -12.75
CA PRO A 480 -13.56 -28.19 -12.35
C PRO A 480 -13.04 -29.17 -13.41
N LEU A 481 -12.29 -30.16 -12.98
CA LEU A 481 -11.74 -31.19 -13.84
C LEU A 481 -12.13 -32.59 -13.36
N ARG A 482 -12.45 -33.45 -14.29
CA ARG A 482 -12.62 -34.89 -14.11
C ARG A 482 -11.35 -35.58 -14.63
N LEU A 483 -10.48 -36.04 -13.74
CA LEU A 483 -9.17 -36.60 -14.10
C LEU A 483 -9.26 -37.95 -14.80
N ASN A 484 -10.46 -38.48 -15.04
CA ASN A 484 -10.72 -39.63 -15.86
C ASN A 484 -11.20 -39.27 -17.29
N ASP A 485 -11.39 -38.00 -17.57
CA ASP A 485 -11.84 -37.47 -18.87
C ASP A 485 -10.61 -37.03 -19.68
N PRO A 486 -10.41 -37.52 -20.90
CA PRO A 486 -9.23 -37.16 -21.71
C PRO A 486 -9.18 -35.66 -22.05
N VAL A 487 -10.33 -34.97 -22.21
CA VAL A 487 -10.41 -33.55 -22.51
C VAL A 487 -9.93 -32.75 -21.29
N ASP A 488 -10.43 -33.07 -20.11
CA ASP A 488 -10.04 -32.41 -18.86
C ASP A 488 -8.56 -32.64 -18.55
N LEU A 489 -8.03 -33.83 -18.79
CA LEU A 489 -6.58 -34.14 -18.70
C LEU A 489 -5.76 -33.30 -19.68
N SER A 490 -6.26 -33.07 -20.90
CA SER A 490 -5.53 -32.23 -21.86
C SER A 490 -5.47 -30.77 -21.43
N ILE A 491 -6.50 -30.26 -20.77
CA ILE A 491 -6.53 -28.91 -20.18
C ILE A 491 -5.47 -28.84 -19.07
N LEU A 492 -5.44 -29.82 -18.19
CA LEU A 492 -4.46 -29.90 -17.10
C LEU A 492 -3.02 -29.96 -17.63
N GLN A 493 -2.76 -30.81 -18.64
CA GLN A 493 -1.45 -30.93 -19.24
C GLN A 493 -0.98 -29.62 -19.88
N ARG A 494 -1.86 -28.93 -20.61
CA ARG A 494 -1.53 -27.60 -21.16
C ARG A 494 -1.21 -26.56 -20.08
N GLN A 495 -1.89 -26.63 -18.94
CA GLN A 495 -1.56 -25.74 -17.81
C GLN A 495 -0.22 -26.13 -17.19
N ALA A 496 0.05 -27.42 -17.03
CA ALA A 496 1.33 -27.93 -16.54
C ALA A 496 2.52 -27.53 -17.43
N GLN A 497 2.33 -27.46 -18.75
CA GLN A 497 3.35 -26.96 -19.69
C GLN A 497 3.70 -25.46 -19.47
N LYS A 498 2.78 -24.66 -18.93
CA LYS A 498 3.02 -23.25 -18.63
C LYS A 498 3.75 -23.05 -17.31
N GLY A 499 3.67 -23.99 -16.38
CA GLY A 499 4.32 -23.89 -15.09
C GLY A 499 3.58 -24.57 -13.94
N ALA A 500 3.61 -23.92 -12.78
CA ALA A 500 3.04 -24.47 -11.56
C ALA A 500 1.53 -24.75 -11.70
N VAL A 501 1.11 -25.90 -11.16
CA VAL A 501 -0.27 -26.36 -11.10
C VAL A 501 -0.65 -26.55 -9.64
N THR A 502 -1.80 -26.04 -9.25
CA THR A 502 -2.42 -26.33 -7.96
C THR A 502 -3.78 -27.00 -8.20
N LEU A 503 -3.95 -28.17 -7.63
CA LEU A 503 -5.22 -28.89 -7.62
C LEU A 503 -5.79 -28.84 -6.20
N THR A 504 -7.08 -28.58 -6.08
CA THR A 504 -7.80 -28.67 -4.80
C THR A 504 -8.96 -29.65 -4.92
N GLU A 505 -9.45 -30.14 -3.80
CA GLU A 505 -10.65 -30.96 -3.80
C GLU A 505 -11.83 -30.21 -4.42
N GLY A 506 -12.57 -30.90 -5.23
CA GLY A 506 -13.79 -30.40 -5.87
C GLY A 506 -15.03 -30.76 -5.06
N ILE A 507 -16.09 -29.96 -5.25
CA ILE A 507 -17.41 -30.32 -4.72
C ILE A 507 -18.09 -31.26 -5.73
N SER A 508 -18.48 -32.44 -5.25
CA SER A 508 -19.16 -33.41 -6.11
C SER A 508 -20.47 -32.82 -6.67
N PRO A 509 -20.80 -33.07 -7.96
CA PRO A 509 -22.10 -32.71 -8.53
C PRO A 509 -23.29 -33.23 -7.74
N GLN A 510 -23.12 -34.33 -6.99
CA GLN A 510 -24.14 -34.89 -6.11
C GLN A 510 -24.42 -34.01 -4.89
N HIS A 511 -23.50 -33.11 -4.53
CA HIS A 511 -23.66 -32.14 -3.45
C HIS A 511 -23.97 -30.72 -3.95
N CYS A 512 -24.40 -30.60 -5.21
CA CYS A 512 -24.91 -29.35 -5.78
C CYS A 512 -26.42 -29.30 -5.65
N TRP A 513 -26.93 -28.72 -4.57
CA TRP A 513 -28.36 -28.67 -4.22
C TRP A 513 -29.21 -27.81 -5.16
N ALA A 514 -28.59 -26.77 -5.80
CA ALA A 514 -29.27 -25.95 -6.77
C ALA A 514 -29.43 -26.68 -8.09
N ARG A 515 -30.68 -26.84 -8.54
CA ARG A 515 -31.03 -27.60 -9.76
C ARG A 515 -31.93 -26.80 -10.68
N SER A 516 -31.74 -26.99 -11.97
CA SER A 516 -32.64 -26.53 -13.02
C SER A 516 -32.93 -27.62 -14.03
N SER A 517 -33.69 -27.30 -15.07
CA SER A 517 -33.89 -28.21 -16.23
C SER A 517 -32.60 -28.58 -16.95
N LEU A 518 -31.49 -27.86 -16.72
CA LEU A 518 -30.17 -28.07 -17.32
C LEU A 518 -29.24 -28.90 -16.44
N GLY A 519 -29.66 -29.29 -15.23
CA GLY A 519 -28.86 -30.08 -14.30
C GLY A 519 -28.57 -29.40 -12.98
N SER A 520 -27.48 -29.86 -12.31
CA SER A 520 -27.03 -29.34 -11.03
C SER A 520 -26.09 -28.17 -11.24
N HIS A 521 -26.18 -27.16 -10.37
CA HIS A 521 -25.39 -25.94 -10.41
C HIS A 521 -24.61 -25.76 -9.12
N THR A 522 -23.33 -25.40 -9.23
CA THR A 522 -22.55 -24.86 -8.10
C THR A 522 -22.91 -23.40 -7.92
N VAL A 523 -23.31 -23.04 -6.71
CA VAL A 523 -23.70 -21.69 -6.36
C VAL A 523 -22.69 -21.12 -5.36
N GLU A 524 -22.03 -20.03 -5.74
CA GLU A 524 -21.26 -19.24 -4.80
C GLU A 524 -22.22 -18.38 -3.99
N ALA A 525 -22.24 -18.58 -2.68
CA ALA A 525 -23.00 -17.79 -1.74
C ALA A 525 -22.05 -16.82 -1.01
N VAL A 526 -22.34 -15.54 -1.07
CA VAL A 526 -21.59 -14.52 -0.33
C VAL A 526 -22.42 -14.08 0.86
N PHE A 527 -21.84 -14.19 2.06
CA PHE A 527 -22.45 -13.72 3.29
C PHE A 527 -21.80 -12.41 3.73
N PRO A 528 -22.48 -11.27 3.58
CA PRO A 528 -22.03 -10.01 4.18
C PRO A 528 -22.19 -10.12 5.70
N MET A 529 -21.07 -10.11 6.42
CA MET A 529 -21.03 -10.24 7.88
C MET A 529 -20.67 -8.90 8.49
N VAL A 530 -21.40 -8.52 9.53
CA VAL A 530 -21.14 -7.32 10.32
C VAL A 530 -21.12 -7.71 11.79
N ALA A 531 -20.11 -7.21 12.54
CA ALA A 531 -19.99 -7.49 13.96
C ALA A 531 -21.23 -7.02 14.74
N ASP A 532 -21.60 -7.81 15.73
CA ASP A 532 -22.68 -7.47 16.66
C ASP A 532 -22.13 -6.58 17.79
N VAL A 533 -21.78 -5.35 17.42
CA VAL A 533 -21.34 -4.34 18.37
C VAL A 533 -22.57 -3.54 18.80
N PRO A 534 -22.78 -3.32 20.10
CA PRO A 534 -23.83 -2.43 20.58
C PRO A 534 -23.70 -1.06 19.91
N ASP A 535 -24.81 -0.48 19.49
CA ASP A 535 -24.83 0.89 19.00
C ASP A 535 -24.36 1.79 20.15
N GLY A 536 -23.07 2.16 20.12
CA GLY A 536 -22.50 3.08 21.11
C GLY A 536 -23.12 4.46 20.94
N PRO A 537 -23.28 5.24 22.01
CA PRO A 537 -23.73 6.63 21.89
C PRO A 537 -22.78 7.36 20.97
N ILE A 538 -23.32 8.12 20.02
CA ILE A 538 -22.58 9.12 19.26
C ILE A 538 -22.04 10.09 20.29
N THR A 539 -20.74 10.05 20.58
CA THR A 539 -20.13 10.93 21.55
C THR A 539 -20.07 12.34 20.96
N GLY A 540 -20.80 13.26 21.57
CA GLY A 540 -20.93 14.63 21.08
C GLY A 540 -19.70 15.54 21.29
N GLU A 541 -18.50 14.99 21.45
CA GLU A 541 -17.30 15.81 21.41
C GLU A 541 -17.01 16.24 19.97
N PRO A 542 -16.92 17.57 19.70
CA PRO A 542 -16.56 18.03 18.38
C PRO A 542 -15.18 17.49 18.02
N ALA A 543 -15.10 16.77 16.89
CA ALA A 543 -13.83 16.29 16.41
C ALA A 543 -12.89 17.47 16.14
N VAL A 544 -11.75 17.51 16.83
CA VAL A 544 -10.72 18.52 16.61
C VAL A 544 -10.13 18.30 15.22
N VAL A 545 -10.35 19.22 14.30
CA VAL A 545 -9.75 19.18 12.96
C VAL A 545 -8.23 19.22 13.11
N PRO A 546 -7.49 18.25 12.56
CA PRO A 546 -6.03 18.25 12.65
C PRO A 546 -5.44 19.53 12.06
N PRO A 547 -4.40 20.12 12.67
CA PRO A 547 -3.79 21.34 12.17
C PRO A 547 -3.19 21.09 10.77
N GLU A 548 -3.47 21.99 9.84
CA GLU A 548 -2.82 21.95 8.53
C GLU A 548 -1.38 22.44 8.63
N ARG A 549 -0.52 21.78 7.88
CA ARG A 549 0.86 22.20 7.77
C ARG A 549 0.93 23.62 7.20
N PRO A 550 1.64 24.54 7.84
CA PRO A 550 1.95 25.84 7.23
C PRO A 550 2.61 25.60 5.87
N LEU A 551 2.21 26.36 4.86
CA LEU A 551 2.84 26.27 3.55
C LEU A 551 4.37 26.38 3.73
N PRO A 552 5.14 25.37 3.27
CA PRO A 552 6.59 25.47 3.36
C PRO A 552 7.03 26.75 2.65
N PRO A 553 8.02 27.48 3.19
CA PRO A 553 8.56 28.61 2.49
C PRO A 553 9.02 28.16 1.10
N ALA A 554 8.79 29.01 0.11
CA ALA A 554 9.10 28.69 -1.28
C ALA A 554 10.52 28.10 -1.40
N PRO A 555 10.70 27.01 -2.16
CA PRO A 555 12.03 26.43 -2.33
C PRO A 555 12.99 27.45 -2.93
N SER A 556 14.23 27.50 -2.41
CA SER A 556 15.27 28.36 -2.94
C SER A 556 15.82 27.75 -4.23
N LEU A 557 15.58 28.44 -5.34
CA LEU A 557 16.16 28.08 -6.63
C LEU A 557 17.68 28.35 -6.62
N PRO A 558 18.48 27.69 -7.50
CA PRO A 558 19.87 28.07 -7.72
C PRO A 558 19.97 29.56 -8.03
N GLY A 559 20.86 30.27 -7.33
CA GLY A 559 20.95 31.73 -7.36
C GLY A 559 20.25 32.43 -6.18
N GLY A 560 19.45 31.73 -5.40
CA GLY A 560 18.76 32.24 -4.19
C GLY A 560 19.60 32.14 -2.92
N GLY A 561 18.93 32.19 -1.76
CA GLY A 561 19.56 32.25 -0.41
C GLY A 561 20.22 30.95 0.07
N TRP A 562 20.18 29.87 -0.72
CA TRP A 562 20.80 28.59 -0.41
C TRP A 562 21.45 27.96 -1.63
N LEU A 563 22.70 27.48 -1.47
CA LEU A 563 23.35 26.58 -2.44
C LEU A 563 23.16 25.15 -1.95
N ARG A 564 22.48 24.34 -2.77
CA ARG A 564 22.39 22.89 -2.56
C ARG A 564 23.16 22.18 -3.65
N ALA A 565 24.12 21.35 -3.27
CA ALA A 565 24.95 20.61 -4.20
C ALA A 565 24.95 19.12 -3.84
N LEU A 566 24.71 18.29 -4.85
CA LEU A 566 24.81 16.85 -4.77
C LEU A 566 26.16 16.42 -5.34
N VAL A 567 27.00 15.77 -4.54
CA VAL A 567 28.33 15.32 -4.96
C VAL A 567 28.40 13.79 -4.86
N ARG A 568 28.63 13.13 -5.98
CA ARG A 568 28.87 11.69 -6.03
C ARG A 568 30.33 11.41 -5.70
N CYS A 569 30.59 10.80 -4.54
CA CYS A 569 31.94 10.55 -4.06
C CYS A 569 32.06 9.13 -3.49
N PRO A 570 33.03 8.32 -3.97
CA PRO A 570 33.32 7.02 -3.38
C PRO A 570 33.61 7.12 -1.88
N ALA A 571 33.17 6.12 -1.11
CA ALA A 571 33.27 6.08 0.34
C ALA A 571 34.67 6.45 0.85
N GLY A 572 35.72 5.81 0.33
CA GLY A 572 37.09 6.05 0.75
C GLY A 572 37.65 7.46 0.46
N ARG A 573 36.94 8.29 -0.35
CA ARG A 573 37.38 9.68 -0.66
C ARG A 573 36.49 10.74 -0.01
N GLN A 574 35.34 10.37 0.61
CA GLN A 574 34.40 11.33 1.18
C GLN A 574 35.03 12.19 2.30
N GLN A 575 35.83 11.62 3.18
CA GLN A 575 36.49 12.38 4.24
C GLN A 575 37.48 13.43 3.69
N ALA A 576 38.25 13.06 2.68
CA ALA A 576 39.16 14.00 2.00
C ALA A 576 38.39 15.13 1.31
N LEU A 577 37.24 14.80 0.68
CA LEU A 577 36.33 15.77 0.06
C LEU A 577 35.74 16.73 1.08
N LEU A 578 35.19 16.23 2.19
CA LEU A 578 34.61 17.06 3.24
C LEU A 578 35.67 18.03 3.82
N ARG A 579 36.92 17.59 4.02
CA ARG A 579 38.04 18.47 4.40
C ARG A 579 38.37 19.55 3.37
N ALA A 580 38.33 19.21 2.09
CA ALA A 580 38.58 20.17 1.01
C ALA A 580 37.46 21.20 0.93
N ILE A 581 36.18 20.77 1.10
CA ILE A 581 35.01 21.63 1.14
C ILE A 581 35.08 22.59 2.34
N THR A 582 35.41 22.11 3.52
CA THR A 582 35.54 22.97 4.72
C THR A 582 36.61 24.06 4.51
N ARG A 583 37.73 23.73 3.92
CA ARG A 583 38.78 24.72 3.58
C ARG A 583 38.29 25.77 2.56
N GLY A 584 37.43 25.36 1.62
CA GLY A 584 36.91 26.25 0.61
C GLY A 584 35.71 27.10 1.04
N LEU A 585 34.79 26.53 1.80
CA LEU A 585 33.51 27.17 2.14
C LEU A 585 33.41 27.69 3.58
N GLY A 586 34.41 27.36 4.46
CA GLY A 586 34.34 27.70 5.88
C GLY A 586 33.49 26.72 6.67
N ASP A 587 32.84 27.19 7.74
CA ASP A 587 32.17 26.39 8.75
C ASP A 587 30.62 26.50 8.73
N GLN A 588 30.09 27.41 7.94
CA GLN A 588 28.63 27.66 7.88
C GLN A 588 27.94 26.85 6.78
N TRP A 589 27.96 25.54 6.91
CA TRP A 589 27.27 24.62 6.02
C TRP A 589 27.01 23.28 6.73
N PHE A 590 26.09 22.48 6.15
CA PHE A 590 25.86 21.13 6.62
C PHE A 590 25.71 20.15 5.46
N PHE A 591 25.83 18.86 5.75
CA PHE A 591 25.65 17.82 4.77
C PHE A 591 24.82 16.65 5.30
N THR A 592 24.27 15.88 4.36
CA THR A 592 23.69 14.57 4.63
C THR A 592 24.33 13.54 3.69
N ARG A 593 24.54 12.33 4.19
CA ARG A 593 24.93 11.21 3.35
C ARG A 593 23.68 10.52 2.80
N ARG A 594 23.68 10.23 1.53
CA ARG A 594 22.63 9.48 0.87
C ARG A 594 23.16 8.13 0.39
N HIS A 595 22.23 7.21 0.08
CA HIS A 595 22.61 5.92 -0.51
C HIS A 595 23.45 6.11 -1.79
N ASN A 596 24.29 5.12 -2.12
CA ASN A 596 25.13 5.09 -3.32
C ASN A 596 26.25 6.15 -3.36
N GLY A 597 26.80 6.54 -2.22
CA GLY A 597 27.96 7.44 -2.17
C GLY A 597 27.66 8.90 -2.54
N LEU A 598 26.40 9.34 -2.41
CA LEU A 598 26.00 10.71 -2.70
C LEU A 598 26.04 11.57 -1.44
N LEU A 599 26.81 12.64 -1.46
CA LEU A 599 26.82 13.70 -0.45
C LEU A 599 25.89 14.83 -0.88
N ASP A 600 24.93 15.19 -0.03
CA ASP A 600 23.99 16.30 -0.22
C ASP A 600 24.46 17.47 0.68
N LEU A 601 24.99 18.50 0.05
CA LEU A 601 25.63 19.66 0.71
C LEU A 601 24.67 20.83 0.70
N HIS A 602 24.57 21.52 1.83
CA HIS A 602 23.68 22.66 2.04
C HIS A 602 24.45 23.85 2.60
N VAL A 603 24.55 24.92 1.82
CA VAL A 603 25.32 26.12 2.16
C VAL A 603 24.36 27.33 2.20
N PRO A 604 24.12 27.94 3.36
CA PRO A 604 23.35 29.18 3.45
C PRO A 604 24.11 30.34 2.85
N ILE A 605 23.40 31.23 2.16
CA ILE A 605 23.97 32.44 1.58
C ILE A 605 23.37 33.63 2.32
N GLU A 606 24.10 34.14 3.33
CA GLU A 606 23.64 35.22 4.20
C GLU A 606 23.42 36.55 3.47
N THR A 607 24.22 36.79 2.41
CA THR A 607 24.17 38.02 1.63
C THR A 607 24.22 37.72 0.13
N LEU A 608 23.10 37.95 -0.55
CA LEU A 608 23.01 37.88 -2.03
C LEU A 608 23.71 39.09 -2.68
N ARG A 609 25.06 39.20 -2.52
CA ARG A 609 25.85 40.18 -3.27
C ARG A 609 26.24 39.59 -4.63
N ALA A 610 26.34 40.43 -5.65
CA ALA A 610 26.82 40.05 -6.98
C ALA A 610 28.12 39.25 -6.86
N GLY A 611 28.23 38.11 -7.53
CA GLY A 611 29.39 37.23 -7.52
C GLY A 611 29.54 36.29 -6.33
N THR A 612 28.61 36.28 -5.34
CA THR A 612 28.68 35.33 -4.21
C THR A 612 28.50 33.89 -4.65
N TRP A 613 27.50 33.63 -5.51
CA TRP A 613 27.26 32.32 -6.09
C TRP A 613 28.44 31.81 -6.91
N ASP A 614 29.01 32.65 -7.78
CA ASP A 614 30.13 32.28 -8.63
C ASP A 614 31.37 31.87 -7.81
N ARG A 615 31.66 32.60 -6.74
CA ARG A 615 32.74 32.27 -5.83
C ARG A 615 32.53 30.97 -5.08
N LEU A 616 31.29 30.72 -4.58
CA LEU A 616 30.97 29.49 -3.85
C LEU A 616 31.04 28.27 -4.78
N LEU A 617 30.47 28.39 -5.99
CA LEU A 617 30.53 27.35 -7.01
C LEU A 617 31.97 27.05 -7.45
N SER A 618 32.79 28.08 -7.69
CA SER A 618 34.21 27.91 -8.03
C SER A 618 34.95 27.15 -6.94
N ARG A 619 34.82 27.58 -5.68
CA ARG A 619 35.47 26.91 -4.53
C ARG A 619 34.99 25.48 -4.34
N LEU A 620 33.69 25.20 -4.54
CA LEU A 620 33.15 23.86 -4.47
C LEU A 620 33.69 22.99 -5.59
N SER A 621 33.70 23.53 -6.83
CA SER A 621 34.26 22.85 -8.00
C SER A 621 35.74 22.55 -7.84
N ASP A 622 36.52 23.50 -7.33
CA ASP A 622 37.95 23.31 -7.04
C ASP A 622 38.19 22.21 -6.00
N ALA A 623 37.38 22.17 -4.93
CA ALA A 623 37.43 21.12 -3.91
C ALA A 623 37.11 19.74 -4.49
N VAL A 624 36.06 19.64 -5.35
CA VAL A 624 35.68 18.40 -6.01
C VAL A 624 36.78 17.95 -6.99
N ALA A 625 37.26 18.84 -7.85
CA ALA A 625 38.31 18.53 -8.83
C ALA A 625 39.62 18.10 -8.16
N HIS A 626 39.96 18.71 -7.01
CA HIS A 626 41.17 18.34 -6.24
C HIS A 626 41.12 16.91 -5.71
N VAL A 627 39.94 16.44 -5.27
CA VAL A 627 39.78 15.13 -4.63
C VAL A 627 39.39 14.04 -5.63
N LEU A 628 38.70 14.42 -6.70
CA LEU A 628 38.09 13.52 -7.71
C LEU A 628 38.54 13.89 -9.14
N PRO A 629 39.88 13.97 -9.42
CA PRO A 629 40.37 14.46 -10.71
C PRO A 629 39.97 13.59 -11.92
N ASP A 630 39.71 12.30 -11.68
CA ASP A 630 39.47 11.31 -12.72
C ASP A 630 37.95 11.05 -13.00
N GLN A 631 37.07 11.78 -12.31
CA GLN A 631 35.63 11.57 -12.41
C GLN A 631 34.93 12.91 -12.70
N LEU A 632 34.77 13.25 -13.96
CA LEU A 632 34.23 14.56 -14.34
C LEU A 632 32.75 14.53 -14.76
N ASP A 633 32.20 13.39 -15.14
CA ASP A 633 30.81 13.28 -15.60
C ASP A 633 29.88 13.00 -14.42
N ASP A 634 28.83 13.81 -14.23
CA ASP A 634 27.77 13.69 -13.20
C ASP A 634 28.25 13.68 -11.73
N VAL A 635 29.46 14.19 -11.46
CA VAL A 635 30.02 14.21 -10.08
C VAL A 635 29.38 15.28 -9.22
N LEU A 636 29.10 16.46 -9.78
CA LEU A 636 28.53 17.62 -9.08
C LEU A 636 27.25 18.10 -9.76
N THR A 637 26.16 18.08 -9.00
CA THR A 637 24.87 18.59 -9.47
C THR A 637 24.38 19.69 -8.55
N ILE A 638 24.01 20.85 -9.10
CA ILE A 638 23.37 21.93 -8.33
C ILE A 638 21.85 21.73 -8.38
N SER A 639 21.19 21.80 -7.25
CA SER A 639 19.78 21.49 -7.09
C SER A 639 19.02 22.59 -6.34
N THR A 640 17.71 22.56 -6.43
CA THR A 640 16.81 23.39 -5.64
C THR A 640 16.89 22.99 -4.16
N TYR A 641 17.02 23.98 -3.28
CA TYR A 641 16.98 23.77 -1.84
C TYR A 641 15.54 23.89 -1.32
N SER A 642 15.08 22.85 -0.65
CA SER A 642 13.88 22.89 0.18
C SER A 642 14.30 22.66 1.63
N ARG A 643 13.79 23.46 2.55
CA ARG A 643 14.15 23.40 3.98
C ARG A 643 13.94 22.01 4.60
N ASP A 644 13.00 21.24 4.06
CA ASP A 644 12.70 19.88 4.53
C ASP A 644 13.56 18.80 3.86
N ALA A 645 14.22 19.12 2.74
CA ALA A 645 14.92 18.12 1.93
C ALA A 645 16.17 17.53 2.60
N GLY A 646 16.79 18.27 3.51
CA GLY A 646 17.99 17.82 4.24
C GLY A 646 17.71 16.88 5.40
N PHE A 647 16.47 16.80 5.88
CA PHE A 647 16.10 16.06 7.09
C PHE A 647 15.10 14.94 6.85
N GLY A 648 14.55 14.81 5.64
CA GLY A 648 13.56 13.79 5.31
C GLY A 648 12.22 13.94 6.03
N SER A 649 12.03 15.04 6.77
CA SER A 649 10.85 15.28 7.59
C SER A 649 10.61 16.78 7.79
N PRO A 650 9.38 17.26 7.63
CA PRO A 650 9.04 18.66 7.85
C PRO A 650 9.23 19.06 9.32
N SER A 651 9.88 20.20 9.52
CA SER A 651 10.14 20.76 10.83
C SER A 651 9.23 21.96 11.09
N PRO A 652 8.65 22.09 12.30
CA PRO A 652 7.91 23.30 12.68
C PRO A 652 8.80 24.55 12.77
N HIS A 653 10.11 24.37 13.00
CA HIS A 653 11.09 25.44 13.11
C HIS A 653 12.32 25.14 12.25
N PRO A 654 12.20 25.15 10.90
CA PRO A 654 13.26 24.68 10.01
C PRO A 654 14.58 25.46 10.17
N GLY A 655 14.55 26.78 10.38
CA GLY A 655 15.75 27.59 10.57
C GLY A 655 16.57 27.19 11.81
N LEU A 656 15.92 26.80 12.90
CA LEU A 656 16.61 26.31 14.10
C LEU A 656 17.19 24.93 13.89
N LEU A 657 16.50 24.06 13.14
CA LEU A 657 16.98 22.74 12.78
C LEU A 657 18.19 22.81 11.82
N GLU A 658 18.17 23.76 10.88
CA GLU A 658 19.30 24.09 10.01
C GLU A 658 20.52 24.54 10.83
N GLY A 659 20.33 25.43 11.81
CA GLY A 659 21.37 25.88 12.72
C GLY A 659 21.96 24.75 13.56
N TRP A 660 21.11 23.83 14.04
CA TRP A 660 21.57 22.62 14.70
C TRP A 660 22.39 21.74 13.72
N ALA A 661 21.97 21.55 12.49
CA ALA A 661 22.66 20.73 11.51
C ALA A 661 24.06 21.28 11.14
N VAL A 662 24.23 22.60 11.10
CA VAL A 662 25.52 23.26 10.94
C VAL A 662 26.42 22.93 12.14
N SER A 663 25.94 23.14 13.37
CA SER A 663 26.71 22.84 14.60
C SER A 663 27.08 21.35 14.71
N ASP A 664 26.15 20.48 14.33
CA ASP A 664 26.37 19.04 14.32
C ASP A 664 27.40 18.62 13.25
N THR A 665 27.35 19.23 12.06
CA THR A 665 28.36 19.01 11.02
C THR A 665 29.77 19.33 11.53
N GLN A 666 29.97 20.41 12.30
CA GLN A 666 31.25 20.75 12.90
C GLN A 666 31.72 19.68 13.89
N CYS A 667 30.83 19.15 14.72
CA CYS A 667 31.13 18.04 15.63
C CYS A 667 31.56 16.77 14.86
N VAL A 668 30.85 16.46 13.78
CA VAL A 668 31.16 15.30 12.91
C VAL A 668 32.53 15.47 12.25
N LEU A 669 32.77 16.62 11.63
CA LEU A 669 34.07 16.90 10.99
C LEU A 669 35.25 16.80 11.97
N ALA A 670 35.13 17.39 13.15
CA ALA A 670 36.15 17.30 14.20
C ALA A 670 36.38 15.84 14.64
N ALA A 671 35.31 15.04 14.77
CA ALA A 671 35.43 13.62 15.12
C ALA A 671 36.08 12.78 14.01
N LEU A 672 35.85 13.12 12.74
CA LEU A 672 36.44 12.46 11.58
C LEU A 672 37.90 12.90 11.32
N ASP A 673 38.30 14.10 11.74
CA ASP A 673 39.61 14.68 11.47
C ASP A 673 40.69 14.29 12.52
N THR A 674 40.30 13.51 13.50
CA THR A 674 41.21 13.05 14.54
C THR A 674 41.70 11.61 14.29
N GLU A 675 42.92 11.32 14.70
CA GLU A 675 43.46 9.96 14.70
C GLU A 675 42.92 9.10 15.88
N ALA A 676 42.14 9.69 16.79
CA ALA A 676 41.55 8.96 17.90
C ALA A 676 40.39 8.07 17.43
N PRO A 677 40.51 6.74 17.51
CA PRO A 677 39.52 5.81 16.92
C PRO A 677 38.16 5.87 17.61
N ASP A 678 38.11 6.35 18.85
CA ASP A 678 36.88 6.44 19.63
C ASP A 678 36.17 7.80 19.50
N ALA A 679 36.71 8.78 18.81
CA ALA A 679 36.11 10.12 18.68
C ALA A 679 34.66 10.10 18.10
N PRO A 680 34.31 9.30 17.08
CA PRO A 680 32.94 9.16 16.63
C PRO A 680 32.00 8.60 17.70
N LEU A 681 32.50 7.62 18.50
CA LEU A 681 31.73 7.02 19.60
C LEU A 681 31.44 8.02 20.71
N LEU A 682 32.43 8.83 21.06
CA LEU A 682 32.33 9.89 22.08
C LEU A 682 31.30 10.95 21.64
N SER A 683 31.31 11.34 20.37
CA SER A 683 30.35 12.33 19.83
C SER A 683 28.90 11.85 19.87
N VAL A 684 28.67 10.55 19.60
CA VAL A 684 27.33 9.93 19.70
C VAL A 684 26.87 9.85 21.16
N LEU A 685 27.78 9.46 22.08
CA LEU A 685 27.48 9.39 23.52
C LEU A 685 27.09 10.75 24.09
N ASP A 686 27.87 11.79 23.76
CA ASP A 686 27.58 13.14 24.21
C ASP A 686 26.22 13.64 23.71
N LEU A 687 25.94 13.48 22.43
CA LEU A 687 24.65 13.92 21.87
C LEU A 687 23.44 13.18 22.50
N ALA A 688 23.53 11.84 22.64
CA ALA A 688 22.46 11.04 23.23
C ALA A 688 22.19 11.40 24.68
N ALA A 689 23.25 11.55 25.48
CA ALA A 689 23.13 11.95 26.88
C ALA A 689 22.52 13.36 27.04
N ARG A 690 22.97 14.34 26.25
CA ARG A 690 22.48 15.73 26.30
C ARG A 690 21.00 15.83 25.85
N LEU A 691 20.63 15.15 24.77
CA LEU A 691 19.25 15.10 24.30
C LEU A 691 18.32 14.55 25.38
N THR A 692 18.68 13.42 25.96
CA THR A 692 17.89 12.77 27.02
C THR A 692 17.80 13.64 28.26
N HIS A 693 18.89 14.31 28.65
CA HIS A 693 18.95 15.20 29.82
C HIS A 693 18.08 16.44 29.63
N LEU A 694 18.08 17.01 28.42
CA LEU A 694 17.27 18.21 28.08
C LEU A 694 15.78 17.93 28.02
N SER A 695 15.36 16.72 27.63
CA SER A 695 13.96 16.39 27.34
C SER A 695 13.34 15.45 28.36
N GLY A 696 14.13 14.66 29.08
CA GLY A 696 13.64 13.56 29.94
C GLY A 696 12.95 12.44 29.17
N THR A 697 13.12 12.38 27.84
CA THR A 697 12.40 11.47 26.93
C THR A 697 13.34 10.43 26.34
N ARG A 698 12.82 9.24 26.07
CA ARG A 698 13.51 8.20 25.32
C ARG A 698 13.22 8.36 23.82
N PHE A 699 14.26 8.43 22.99
CA PHE A 699 14.15 8.69 21.54
C PHE A 699 14.29 7.42 20.70
N LEU A 700 15.10 6.45 21.13
CA LEU A 700 15.42 5.22 20.39
C LEU A 700 14.76 3.99 21.03
N ALA A 701 13.48 4.07 21.40
CA ALA A 701 12.75 2.99 22.08
C ALA A 701 12.62 1.72 21.22
N GLU A 702 12.58 1.87 19.90
CA GLU A 702 12.36 0.78 18.94
C GLU A 702 13.65 0.20 18.34
N VAL A 703 14.81 0.74 18.70
CA VAL A 703 16.10 0.19 18.25
C VAL A 703 16.41 -1.07 19.05
N GLU A 704 16.18 -2.24 18.49
CA GLU A 704 16.66 -3.50 19.05
C GLU A 704 18.20 -3.53 18.97
N PRO A 705 18.91 -3.54 20.13
CA PRO A 705 20.34 -3.62 20.09
C PRO A 705 20.78 -5.00 19.60
N ASP A 706 21.67 -5.07 18.63
CA ASP A 706 22.42 -6.32 18.35
C ASP A 706 23.24 -6.68 19.59
N ARG A 707 22.62 -7.50 20.46
CA ARG A 707 23.16 -7.86 21.78
C ARG A 707 24.51 -8.59 21.69
N LYS A 708 24.77 -9.30 20.60
CA LYS A 708 25.99 -10.10 20.45
C LYS A 708 27.18 -9.25 19.95
N GLY A 709 26.97 -8.42 18.92
CA GLY A 709 28.04 -7.56 18.39
C GLY A 709 28.35 -6.35 19.29
N PHE A 710 27.37 -5.82 20.00
CA PHE A 710 27.47 -4.62 20.80
C PHE A 710 28.03 -4.85 22.23
N ALA A 711 27.90 -6.04 22.80
CA ALA A 711 28.28 -6.33 24.19
C ALA A 711 29.75 -6.02 24.53
N PRO A 712 30.77 -6.29 23.70
CA PRO A 712 32.15 -5.94 23.96
C PRO A 712 32.36 -4.43 23.99
N MET A 713 31.80 -3.69 23.07
CA MET A 713 31.90 -2.23 22.97
C MET A 713 31.24 -1.56 24.19
N ARG A 714 30.02 -2.01 24.56
CA ARG A 714 29.31 -1.51 25.74
C ARG A 714 30.13 -1.67 27.03
N ARG A 715 30.76 -2.84 27.25
CA ARG A 715 31.61 -3.06 28.45
C ARG A 715 32.78 -2.08 28.51
N ARG A 716 33.43 -1.84 27.37
CA ARG A 716 34.57 -0.90 27.30
C ARG A 716 34.13 0.54 27.58
N LEU A 717 32.96 0.94 27.09
CA LEU A 717 32.48 2.32 27.20
C LEU A 717 31.57 2.55 28.42
N LEU A 718 31.29 1.55 29.24
CA LEU A 718 30.37 1.65 30.38
C LEU A 718 30.72 2.82 31.34
N PRO A 719 31.99 3.09 31.69
CA PRO A 719 32.33 4.23 32.54
C PRO A 719 31.98 5.58 31.90
N LEU A 720 32.14 5.71 30.58
CA LEU A 720 31.82 6.93 29.82
C LEU A 720 30.31 7.10 29.70
N ILE A 721 29.58 6.01 29.45
CA ILE A 721 28.10 6.00 29.41
C ILE A 721 27.56 6.47 30.77
N THR A 722 28.07 5.93 31.85
CA THR A 722 27.67 6.30 33.21
C THR A 722 28.02 7.74 33.55
N GLY A 723 29.24 8.17 33.19
CA GLY A 723 29.72 9.55 33.38
C GLY A 723 28.86 10.56 32.61
N ALA A 724 28.57 10.29 31.33
CA ALA A 724 27.73 11.12 30.49
C ALA A 724 26.26 11.21 31.03
N ALA A 725 25.74 10.11 31.58
CA ALA A 725 24.43 10.09 32.22
C ALA A 725 24.32 11.00 33.44
N HIS A 726 25.40 11.06 34.27
CA HIS A 726 25.45 11.91 35.47
C HIS A 726 25.59 13.40 35.15
N SER A 727 26.40 13.73 34.15
CA SER A 727 26.78 15.11 33.84
C SER A 727 25.86 15.76 32.78
N GLY A 728 24.96 15.01 32.17
CA GLY A 728 24.13 15.49 31.03
C GLY A 728 24.98 15.76 29.77
N GLY A 729 26.04 15.02 29.57
CA GLY A 729 27.02 15.08 28.50
C GLY A 729 28.38 14.54 28.98
N LEU A 730 29.29 14.31 28.04
CA LEU A 730 30.63 13.82 28.43
C LEU A 730 31.41 14.91 29.16
N PRO A 731 31.98 14.61 30.37
CA PRO A 731 32.81 15.59 31.11
C PRO A 731 34.10 15.87 30.39
N PRO A 732 34.74 17.05 30.63
CA PRO A 732 36.06 17.37 30.14
C PRO A 732 37.08 16.31 30.57
N SER A 733 37.88 15.84 29.63
CA SER A 733 39.02 14.93 29.84
C SER A 733 40.07 15.18 28.77
N LYS A 734 41.26 14.60 28.93
CA LYS A 734 42.32 14.73 27.89
C LYS A 734 41.83 14.28 26.50
N GLU A 735 40.86 13.39 26.44
CA GLU A 735 40.29 12.84 25.19
C GLU A 735 39.18 13.71 24.65
N THR A 736 38.38 14.37 25.51
CA THR A 736 37.15 15.12 25.13
C THR A 736 37.36 16.63 25.08
N ASP A 737 38.40 17.17 25.74
CA ASP A 737 38.62 18.60 25.93
C ASP A 737 38.59 19.41 24.62
N ARG A 738 39.24 18.87 23.58
CA ARG A 738 39.27 19.47 22.24
C ARG A 738 37.91 19.57 21.54
N PHE A 739 36.88 18.79 21.97
CA PHE A 739 35.57 18.79 21.38
C PHE A 739 34.55 19.58 22.19
N GLN A 740 34.85 19.93 23.43
CA GLN A 740 33.89 20.51 24.38
C GLN A 740 33.17 21.74 23.82
N HIS A 741 33.91 22.69 23.26
CA HIS A 741 33.34 23.91 22.70
C HIS A 741 32.37 23.64 21.54
N LEU A 742 32.63 22.63 20.70
CA LEU A 742 31.74 22.21 19.61
C LEU A 742 30.49 21.52 20.15
N TRP A 743 30.67 20.64 21.14
CA TRP A 743 29.54 19.95 21.77
C TRP A 743 28.64 20.89 22.56
N GLU A 744 29.19 21.92 23.20
CA GLU A 744 28.45 22.99 23.85
C GLU A 744 27.65 23.82 22.84
N ALA A 745 28.23 24.18 21.71
CA ALA A 745 27.57 24.89 20.63
C ALA A 745 26.41 24.07 20.07
N ARG A 746 26.62 22.76 19.81
CA ARG A 746 25.59 21.84 19.39
C ARG A 746 24.48 21.69 20.46
N ALA A 747 24.83 21.60 21.72
CA ALA A 747 23.88 21.51 22.83
C ALA A 747 23.00 22.77 22.93
N ALA A 748 23.59 23.96 22.77
CA ALA A 748 22.85 25.21 22.74
C ALA A 748 21.85 25.27 21.56
N ALA A 749 22.26 24.83 20.37
CA ALA A 749 21.40 24.75 19.21
C ALA A 749 20.26 23.69 19.42
N THR A 750 20.59 22.54 20.01
CA THR A 750 19.64 21.49 20.40
C THR A 750 18.59 22.07 21.36
N GLN A 751 19.01 22.75 22.41
CA GLN A 751 18.13 23.34 23.41
C GLN A 751 17.25 24.43 22.82
N ALA A 752 17.80 25.28 21.95
CA ALA A 752 17.05 26.33 21.26
C ALA A 752 15.92 25.74 20.40
N TYR A 753 16.17 24.62 19.74
CA TYR A 753 15.18 23.91 18.95
C TYR A 753 14.13 23.22 19.85
N LEU A 754 14.53 22.39 20.81
CA LEU A 754 13.60 21.60 21.64
C LEU A 754 12.68 22.48 22.50
N ARG A 755 13.15 23.63 22.97
CA ARG A 755 12.31 24.60 23.73
C ARG A 755 11.15 25.19 22.92
N ARG A 756 11.18 25.09 21.62
CA ARG A 756 10.09 25.55 20.72
C ARG A 756 9.05 24.48 20.44
N LEU A 757 9.34 23.24 20.84
CA LEU A 757 8.43 22.12 20.68
C LEU A 757 7.63 21.95 21.97
N SER A 758 6.30 21.90 21.87
CA SER A 758 5.40 21.81 23.03
C SER A 758 4.96 20.38 23.34
N GLU A 759 4.97 19.48 22.35
CA GLU A 759 4.43 18.12 22.47
C GLU A 759 5.51 17.09 22.70
N PRO A 760 5.41 16.21 23.73
CA PRO A 760 6.40 15.16 24.01
C PRO A 760 6.65 14.22 22.82
N ALA A 761 5.62 13.87 22.06
CA ALA A 761 5.76 13.02 20.89
C ALA A 761 6.59 13.68 19.76
N ILE A 762 6.41 14.99 19.56
CA ILE A 762 7.19 15.78 18.59
C ILE A 762 8.64 15.91 19.05
N ILE A 763 8.86 16.16 20.34
CA ILE A 763 10.20 16.20 20.95
C ILE A 763 10.92 14.86 20.76
N ALA A 764 10.23 13.74 21.06
CA ALA A 764 10.79 12.41 20.88
C ALA A 764 11.23 12.15 19.42
N ARG A 765 10.35 12.49 18.48
CA ARG A 765 10.60 12.32 17.06
C ARG A 765 11.81 13.10 16.56
N PHE A 766 11.90 14.38 16.88
CA PHE A 766 13.03 15.20 16.42
C PHE A 766 14.33 14.87 17.16
N GLY A 767 14.29 14.42 18.41
CA GLY A 767 15.45 13.87 19.09
C GLY A 767 15.99 12.61 18.42
N ALA A 768 15.12 11.68 18.02
CA ALA A 768 15.48 10.50 17.23
C ALA A 768 16.10 10.91 15.89
N LEU A 769 15.46 11.85 15.17
CA LEU A 769 15.97 12.38 13.91
C LEU A 769 17.39 13.00 14.05
N MET A 770 17.63 13.76 15.10
CA MET A 770 18.94 14.35 15.37
C MET A 770 20.01 13.27 15.61
N LEU A 771 19.69 12.22 16.37
CA LEU A 771 20.60 11.10 16.60
C LEU A 771 20.87 10.31 15.32
N GLU A 772 19.84 9.99 14.56
CA GLU A 772 19.98 9.29 13.28
C GLU A 772 20.83 10.09 12.28
N GLN A 773 20.56 11.38 12.13
CA GLN A 773 21.31 12.26 11.22
C GLN A 773 22.78 12.38 11.64
N HIS A 774 23.05 12.51 12.94
CA HIS A 774 24.42 12.54 13.47
C HIS A 774 25.17 11.25 13.15
N VAL A 775 24.56 10.10 13.42
CA VAL A 775 25.14 8.78 13.14
C VAL A 775 25.39 8.61 11.63
N HIS A 776 24.43 8.95 10.79
CA HIS A 776 24.59 8.84 9.34
C HIS A 776 25.66 9.77 8.77
N ARG A 777 25.90 10.95 9.38
CA ARG A 777 27.01 11.82 9.00
C ARG A 777 28.35 11.24 9.40
N LEU A 778 28.44 10.54 10.54
CA LEU A 778 29.70 9.93 11.04
C LEU A 778 30.09 8.68 10.25
N THR A 779 29.13 7.89 9.76
CA THR A 779 29.40 6.57 9.19
C THR A 779 28.76 6.35 7.84
N GLU A 780 29.36 5.42 7.09
CA GLU A 780 28.80 4.87 5.86
C GLU A 780 28.33 3.43 6.12
N GLY A 781 27.07 3.13 5.79
CA GLY A 781 26.54 1.75 5.73
C GLY A 781 26.47 1.01 7.07
N ASP A 782 27.13 -0.14 7.14
CA ASP A 782 26.92 -1.18 8.16
C ASP A 782 27.29 -0.79 9.61
N LYS A 783 27.92 0.35 9.84
CA LYS A 783 28.33 0.79 11.20
C LYS A 783 27.23 1.58 11.92
N ALA A 784 26.23 2.09 11.21
CA ALA A 784 25.17 2.90 11.78
C ALA A 784 24.36 2.15 12.87
N PRO A 785 23.97 0.87 12.70
CA PRO A 785 23.23 0.14 13.73
C PRO A 785 23.98 0.02 15.07
N ALA A 786 25.30 -0.18 15.02
CA ALA A 786 26.13 -0.28 16.24
C ALA A 786 26.19 1.06 16.99
N LEU A 787 26.27 2.18 16.27
CA LEU A 787 26.27 3.52 16.87
C LEU A 787 24.90 3.90 17.42
N LEU A 788 23.81 3.54 16.77
CA LEU A 788 22.46 3.74 17.29
C LEU A 788 22.21 2.89 18.54
N ALA A 789 22.73 1.66 18.60
CA ALA A 789 22.67 0.84 19.81
C ALA A 789 23.46 1.46 20.97
N LEU A 790 24.61 2.13 20.70
CA LEU A 790 25.37 2.89 21.69
C LEU A 790 24.58 4.10 22.19
N ALA A 791 23.96 4.85 21.31
CA ALA A 791 23.09 5.97 21.66
C ALA A 791 21.92 5.52 22.55
N SER A 792 21.23 4.43 22.21
CA SER A 792 20.14 3.84 23.02
C SER A 792 20.62 3.40 24.42
N ALA A 793 21.85 2.89 24.55
CA ALA A 793 22.44 2.56 25.85
C ALA A 793 22.71 3.81 26.72
N ALA A 794 23.15 4.90 26.10
CA ALA A 794 23.38 6.17 26.76
C ALA A 794 22.07 6.82 27.24
N GLU A 795 21.03 6.78 26.42
CA GLU A 795 19.68 7.21 26.78
C GLU A 795 19.14 6.43 28.00
N GLY A 796 19.24 5.10 27.97
CA GLY A 796 18.78 4.25 29.06
C GLY A 796 19.49 4.56 30.39
N ALA A 797 20.80 4.83 30.37
CA ALA A 797 21.54 5.23 31.54
C ALA A 797 21.13 6.61 32.07
N ALA A 798 20.96 7.60 31.17
CA ALA A 798 20.53 8.95 31.55
C ALA A 798 19.10 8.98 32.12
N LEU A 799 18.16 8.22 31.57
CA LEU A 799 16.80 8.10 32.10
C LEU A 799 16.76 7.41 33.47
N SER A 800 17.57 6.37 33.66
CA SER A 800 17.66 5.69 34.94
C SER A 800 18.19 6.62 36.04
N TRP A 801 19.16 7.47 35.69
CA TRP A 801 19.69 8.52 36.59
C TRP A 801 18.62 9.56 36.95
N HIS A 802 17.86 10.05 35.96
CA HIS A 802 16.79 11.02 36.17
C HIS A 802 15.69 10.50 37.10
N ARG A 803 15.33 9.23 36.99
CA ARG A 803 14.34 8.61 37.89
C ARG A 803 14.90 8.53 39.32
N ALA A 804 16.11 8.03 39.48
CA ALA A 804 16.72 7.91 40.80
C ALA A 804 16.90 9.26 41.52
N THR A 805 17.20 10.35 40.79
CA THR A 805 17.31 11.70 41.37
C THR A 805 15.99 12.37 41.71
N ARG A 806 14.88 12.01 41.00
CA ARG A 806 13.51 12.48 41.32
C ARG A 806 12.88 11.74 42.51
N GLU A 807 13.25 10.49 42.76
CA GLU A 807 12.77 9.72 43.93
C GLU A 807 13.46 10.12 45.23
N VAL A 808 14.61 10.82 45.18
CA VAL A 808 15.38 11.30 46.34
C VAL A 808 15.09 12.79 46.64
N ALA A 809 14.49 13.55 45.71
CA ALA A 809 14.05 14.92 45.89
C ALA A 809 12.58 15.02 46.17
#